data_71b767f9ea2d9fce9316467f96f9af84
#
_entry.id   71b767f9ea2d9fce9316467f96f9af84
#
_cell.length_a   1.000
_cell.length_b   1.000
_cell.length_c   1.000
_cell.angle_alpha   90.00
_cell.angle_beta   90.00
_cell.angle_gamma   90.00
#
_symmetry.space_group_name_H-M   'P 1'
#
loop_
_entity.id
_entity.type
_entity.pdbx_description
1 polymer ?
#
loop_
_entity_poly.entity_id
_entity_poly.type
_entity_poly.pdbx_seq_one_letter_code
_entity_poly.pdbx_strand_id
1 'polypeptide(L)'
;MESGAGKHWTEEEVKALLSVWAEKNIRKQLYGTLRNKGIFIYIAKRLQALGVYRDWKQCRAKYKNLKYEYRTVKYAHNSGDSSKTMKFFHDLDAILQYEPATQLTEEDANGRCLATLSQSTAPETTEEEDTVSTASEEVDSPTALQSITGSEFFEGHAKNPRTLSIKRKAHEDEPVSVSLKKTAPEITANRFPQSITQRKDSTECFYRQETPYVIQLHQSPASVPSAAFAPSPRRIMATAEVLNIGKKLYEGKTKEVYELLDSPGKVLLQSKDQITAGNAARKNHLEGKAAISNKTTSCIFQLLQEAGIKTAFTRKCGETAFIAPKCEMIPIEWVCRRIATGSFLKRNPGVKEGYKFYPPKVEMFFKDDANNDPQWSEEQLIAARFCFAGLVIGQTEVDIMSHATQAIFEILEKSWLPQNCTLVDMKIEFGVDVTTKEIVLADVIDNDSWRLWPSGDRSQQKDKQSYRDLKEVTPEGLQMVKKNFEWVAERVELLLKSESQCRVVVLMGSTSDLSHCEKIKAACGKFGIPCELRVTSAHKGPDETLRIKAEYEGDGIPTVFVAVAGRSNGLGPVMSGNTAYPVINCPPLTPDWGAQDVWSSLRLPSGLGCSTILSPEGSAQFAAQIFGLNNHLVWAKLRANTLNTWISLKQADKKIREGNL
;
A
#
# COMPACT_ATOMS: atom_id res chain seq x y z
N MET A 1 -13.82 -32.44 41.88
CA MET A 1 -13.85 -31.28 42.78
C MET A 1 -13.56 -30.06 41.95
N GLU A 2 -14.58 -29.37 41.47
CA GLU A 2 -14.49 -28.08 40.81
C GLU A 2 -14.38 -27.03 41.91
N SER A 3 -13.17 -26.54 42.19
CA SER A 3 -13.00 -25.35 43.01
C SER A 3 -13.24 -24.11 42.14
N GLY A 4 -14.38 -23.48 42.35
CA GLY A 4 -14.74 -22.20 41.73
C GLY A 4 -13.68 -21.16 42.04
N ALA A 5 -12.87 -20.80 41.03
CA ALA A 5 -11.94 -19.68 41.11
C ALA A 5 -12.75 -18.39 41.29
N GLY A 6 -12.74 -17.81 42.48
CA GLY A 6 -13.43 -16.57 42.82
C GLY A 6 -13.05 -15.42 41.88
N LYS A 7 -13.95 -14.45 41.79
CA LYS A 7 -13.77 -13.27 40.89
C LYS A 7 -12.58 -12.38 41.30
N HIS A 8 -12.08 -12.50 42.53
CA HIS A 8 -11.00 -11.72 43.12
C HIS A 8 -9.73 -12.53 43.30
N TRP A 9 -8.57 -11.90 43.08
CA TRP A 9 -7.24 -12.48 43.34
C TRP A 9 -6.87 -12.31 44.82
N THR A 10 -6.44 -13.40 45.46
CA THR A 10 -5.90 -13.33 46.81
C THR A 10 -4.49 -12.74 46.80
N GLU A 11 -3.98 -12.38 47.95
CA GLU A 11 -2.63 -11.80 48.08
C GLU A 11 -1.56 -12.84 47.69
N GLU A 12 -1.75 -14.10 48.12
CA GLU A 12 -0.85 -15.20 47.81
C GLU A 12 -0.84 -15.50 46.31
N GLU A 13 -2.00 -15.46 45.62
CA GLU A 13 -2.07 -15.63 44.18
C GLU A 13 -1.35 -14.50 43.45
N VAL A 14 -1.41 -13.26 43.95
CA VAL A 14 -0.68 -12.12 43.36
C VAL A 14 0.83 -12.25 43.59
N LYS A 15 1.27 -12.67 44.77
CA LYS A 15 2.69 -12.94 45.06
C LYS A 15 3.23 -14.08 44.15
N ALA A 16 2.48 -15.14 43.98
CA ALA A 16 2.83 -16.24 43.04
C ALA A 16 2.92 -15.72 41.59
N LEU A 17 2.01 -14.84 41.17
CA LEU A 17 2.07 -14.22 39.85
C LEU A 17 3.31 -13.34 39.66
N LEU A 18 3.67 -12.54 40.67
CA LEU A 18 4.86 -11.68 40.64
C LEU A 18 6.16 -12.50 40.65
N SER A 19 6.22 -13.64 41.37
CA SER A 19 7.38 -14.52 41.36
C SER A 19 7.61 -15.14 39.97
N VAL A 20 6.53 -15.54 39.28
CA VAL A 20 6.59 -16.04 37.90
C VAL A 20 7.03 -14.95 36.93
N TRP A 21 6.63 -13.69 37.12
CA TRP A 21 7.07 -12.57 36.26
C TRP A 21 8.54 -12.20 36.51
N ALA A 22 9.06 -12.37 37.68
CA ALA A 22 10.46 -12.12 38.02
C ALA A 22 11.43 -13.08 37.29
N GLU A 23 10.94 -14.24 36.79
CA GLU A 23 11.74 -15.17 36.01
C GLU A 23 12.33 -14.50 34.76
N LYS A 24 13.66 -14.53 34.58
CA LYS A 24 14.41 -13.81 33.53
C LYS A 24 13.83 -14.04 32.12
N ASN A 25 13.43 -15.27 31.80
CA ASN A 25 12.89 -15.64 30.50
C ASN A 25 11.47 -15.12 30.26
N ILE A 26 10.63 -15.09 31.29
CA ILE A 26 9.25 -14.56 31.22
C ILE A 26 9.30 -13.05 31.14
N ARG A 27 10.12 -12.39 31.95
CA ARG A 27 10.33 -10.96 31.93
C ARG A 27 10.77 -10.48 30.56
N LYS A 28 11.78 -11.11 29.94
CA LYS A 28 12.25 -10.77 28.58
C LYS A 28 11.14 -10.88 27.52
N GLN A 29 10.25 -11.85 27.63
CA GLN A 29 9.14 -12.05 26.68
C GLN A 29 7.97 -11.08 26.91
N LEU A 30 7.74 -10.64 28.14
CA LEU A 30 6.73 -9.65 28.49
C LEU A 30 7.09 -8.23 27.98
N TYR A 31 8.39 -7.92 27.81
CA TYR A 31 8.84 -6.65 27.20
C TYR A 31 8.64 -6.60 25.68
N GLY A 32 8.54 -7.74 25.00
CA GLY A 32 8.64 -7.80 23.54
C GLY A 32 7.36 -7.55 22.76
N THR A 33 6.16 -7.95 23.21
CA THR A 33 4.86 -7.64 22.56
C THR A 33 3.67 -8.16 23.38
N LEU A 34 2.76 -7.27 23.76
CA LEU A 34 1.52 -7.54 24.50
C LEU A 34 0.49 -8.43 23.78
N ARG A 35 0.75 -8.80 22.52
CA ARG A 35 -0.17 -9.63 21.70
C ARG A 35 0.09 -11.14 21.79
N ASN A 36 1.13 -11.55 22.47
CA ASN A 36 1.49 -12.97 22.53
C ASN A 36 0.63 -13.74 23.56
N LYS A 37 -0.45 -14.36 23.08
CA LYS A 37 -1.31 -15.27 23.89
C LYS A 37 -0.49 -16.40 24.52
N GLY A 38 0.58 -16.85 23.87
CA GLY A 38 1.42 -17.98 24.30
C GLY A 38 2.10 -17.76 25.64
N ILE A 39 2.60 -16.53 25.91
CA ILE A 39 3.26 -16.23 27.20
C ILE A 39 2.28 -16.32 28.38
N PHE A 40 1.04 -15.85 28.20
CA PHE A 40 0.04 -15.92 29.27
C PHE A 40 -0.51 -17.34 29.49
N ILE A 41 -0.53 -18.19 28.47
CA ILE A 41 -0.79 -19.63 28.62
C ILE A 41 0.34 -20.28 29.42
N TYR A 42 1.58 -19.92 29.14
CA TYR A 42 2.74 -20.44 29.90
C TYR A 42 2.71 -19.97 31.36
N ILE A 43 2.43 -18.68 31.61
CA ILE A 43 2.26 -18.13 32.98
C ILE A 43 1.16 -18.87 33.73
N ALA A 44 0.01 -19.10 33.10
CA ALA A 44 -1.09 -19.86 33.71
C ALA A 44 -0.68 -21.30 34.10
N LYS A 45 0.07 -22.00 33.25
CA LYS A 45 0.61 -23.34 33.55
C LYS A 45 1.62 -23.31 34.71
N ARG A 46 2.49 -22.29 34.77
CA ARG A 46 3.45 -22.14 35.88
C ARG A 46 2.74 -21.85 37.20
N LEU A 47 1.69 -21.03 37.18
CA LEU A 47 0.85 -20.76 38.34
C LEU A 47 0.12 -22.02 38.82
N GLN A 48 -0.37 -22.80 37.90
CA GLN A 48 -1.00 -24.10 38.22
C GLN A 48 -0.04 -25.06 38.96
N ALA A 49 1.24 -25.09 38.55
CA ALA A 49 2.27 -25.85 39.24
C ALA A 49 2.58 -25.31 40.64
N LEU A 50 2.23 -24.05 40.94
CA LEU A 50 2.32 -23.44 42.28
C LEU A 50 1.00 -23.53 43.08
N GLY A 51 0.02 -24.29 42.57
CA GLY A 51 -1.28 -24.47 43.22
C GLY A 51 -2.30 -23.35 42.95
N VAL A 52 -1.98 -22.41 42.05
CA VAL A 52 -2.85 -21.27 41.68
C VAL A 52 -3.58 -21.54 40.36
N TYR A 53 -4.87 -21.76 40.42
CA TYR A 53 -5.70 -22.12 39.26
C TYR A 53 -6.35 -20.89 38.64
N ARG A 54 -5.64 -20.22 37.71
CA ARG A 54 -6.11 -19.07 36.94
C ARG A 54 -5.89 -19.31 35.46
N ASP A 55 -6.88 -18.93 34.61
CA ASP A 55 -6.74 -19.03 33.18
C ASP A 55 -5.85 -17.92 32.61
N TRP A 56 -5.42 -18.09 31.35
CA TRP A 56 -4.54 -17.12 30.70
C TRP A 56 -5.17 -15.73 30.52
N LYS A 57 -6.51 -15.63 30.41
CA LYS A 57 -7.24 -14.36 30.30
C LYS A 57 -7.21 -13.62 31.64
N GLN A 58 -7.42 -14.33 32.73
CA GLN A 58 -7.32 -13.81 34.10
C GLN A 58 -5.91 -13.34 34.42
N CYS A 59 -4.87 -14.11 34.05
CA CYS A 59 -3.46 -13.71 34.21
C CYS A 59 -3.14 -12.46 33.42
N ARG A 60 -3.59 -12.36 32.16
CA ARG A 60 -3.39 -11.17 31.32
C ARG A 60 -4.11 -9.93 31.85
N ALA A 61 -5.34 -10.07 32.31
CA ALA A 61 -6.10 -8.98 32.90
C ALA A 61 -5.42 -8.47 34.19
N LYS A 62 -5.00 -9.38 35.07
CA LYS A 62 -4.30 -8.99 36.32
C LYS A 62 -2.96 -8.32 36.03
N TYR A 63 -2.19 -8.79 35.01
CA TYR A 63 -0.97 -8.13 34.55
C TYR A 63 -1.22 -6.68 34.13
N LYS A 64 -2.21 -6.45 33.27
CA LYS A 64 -2.56 -5.11 32.81
C LYS A 64 -2.93 -4.18 33.98
N ASN A 65 -3.75 -4.65 34.89
CA ASN A 65 -4.19 -3.88 36.05
C ASN A 65 -3.03 -3.50 36.98
N LEU A 66 -2.19 -4.45 37.35
CA LEU A 66 -1.03 -4.20 38.23
C LEU A 66 0.00 -3.27 37.56
N LYS A 67 0.25 -3.43 36.27
CA LYS A 67 1.16 -2.55 35.51
C LYS A 67 0.61 -1.12 35.40
N TYR A 68 -0.68 -0.96 35.21
CA TYR A 68 -1.34 0.35 35.17
C TYR A 68 -1.27 1.04 36.54
N GLU A 69 -1.62 0.33 37.61
CA GLU A 69 -1.58 0.82 38.98
C GLU A 69 -0.15 1.25 39.41
N TYR A 70 0.85 0.41 39.08
CA TYR A 70 2.26 0.72 39.32
C TYR A 70 2.69 2.00 38.59
N ARG A 71 2.35 2.15 37.30
CA ARG A 71 2.69 3.35 36.53
C ARG A 71 2.04 4.61 37.12
N THR A 72 0.80 4.51 37.55
CA THR A 72 0.07 5.64 38.17
C THR A 72 0.72 6.09 39.48
N VAL A 73 1.13 5.14 40.33
CA VAL A 73 1.82 5.45 41.60
C VAL A 73 3.23 5.99 41.35
N LYS A 74 3.99 5.35 40.42
CA LYS A 74 5.34 5.80 40.07
C LYS A 74 5.35 7.21 39.48
N TYR A 75 4.37 7.54 38.64
CA TYR A 75 4.19 8.89 38.09
C TYR A 75 3.90 9.91 39.23
N ALA A 76 3.00 9.57 40.14
CA ALA A 76 2.70 10.43 41.29
C ALA A 76 3.94 10.70 42.17
N HIS A 77 4.74 9.65 42.46
CA HIS A 77 5.99 9.79 43.18
C HIS A 77 7.01 10.70 42.46
N ASN A 78 7.14 10.53 41.11
CA ASN A 78 8.03 11.37 40.32
C ASN A 78 7.56 12.84 40.22
N SER A 79 6.27 13.10 40.40
CA SER A 79 5.69 14.46 40.46
C SER A 79 5.63 15.06 41.88
N GLY A 80 6.23 14.41 42.87
CA GLY A 80 6.32 14.90 44.25
C GLY A 80 5.14 14.51 45.16
N ASP A 81 4.15 13.75 44.66
CA ASP A 81 3.03 13.26 45.47
C ASP A 81 3.30 11.84 45.99
N SER A 82 3.84 11.77 47.21
CA SER A 82 4.13 10.51 47.91
C SER A 82 2.90 9.89 48.59
N SER A 83 1.73 10.52 48.52
CA SER A 83 0.51 10.05 49.20
C SER A 83 -0.10 8.82 48.53
N LYS A 84 0.16 8.60 47.23
CA LYS A 84 -0.33 7.44 46.49
C LYS A 84 0.56 6.24 46.73
N THR A 85 -0.01 5.17 47.26
CA THR A 85 0.66 3.89 47.52
C THR A 85 -0.09 2.72 46.86
N MET A 86 0.63 1.65 46.56
CA MET A 86 0.05 0.36 46.18
C MET A 86 0.78 -0.78 46.90
N LYS A 87 0.05 -1.84 47.19
CA LYS A 87 0.51 -2.95 48.05
C LYS A 87 1.75 -3.68 47.53
N PHE A 88 1.96 -3.76 46.22
CA PHE A 88 3.07 -4.50 45.58
C PHE A 88 4.02 -3.58 44.80
N PHE A 89 4.16 -2.32 45.23
CA PHE A 89 4.96 -1.33 44.51
C PHE A 89 6.41 -1.76 44.36
N HIS A 90 7.05 -2.17 45.44
CA HIS A 90 8.47 -2.54 45.46
C HIS A 90 8.75 -3.79 44.61
N ASP A 91 7.86 -4.80 44.67
CA ASP A 91 8.00 -6.02 43.85
C ASP A 91 7.87 -5.71 42.34
N LEU A 92 6.92 -4.84 42.00
CA LEU A 92 6.72 -4.43 40.61
C LEU A 92 7.84 -3.49 40.13
N ASP A 93 8.36 -2.63 41.00
CA ASP A 93 9.50 -1.77 40.67
C ASP A 93 10.75 -2.59 40.38
N ALA A 94 11.06 -3.60 41.19
CA ALA A 94 12.15 -4.54 40.93
C ALA A 94 12.00 -5.34 39.60
N ILE A 95 10.76 -5.58 39.17
CA ILE A 95 10.49 -6.30 37.91
C ILE A 95 10.50 -5.34 36.71
N LEU A 96 9.96 -4.14 36.84
CA LEU A 96 9.66 -3.21 35.73
C LEU A 96 10.67 -2.05 35.58
N GLN A 97 11.59 -1.82 36.52
CA GLN A 97 12.57 -0.72 36.44
C GLN A 97 13.51 -0.78 35.23
N TYR A 98 13.70 -1.94 34.62
CA TYR A 98 14.52 -2.14 33.44
C TYR A 98 13.71 -2.11 32.12
N GLU A 99 12.47 -1.65 32.14
CA GLU A 99 11.73 -1.40 30.90
C GLU A 99 12.42 -0.23 30.17
N PRO A 100 12.88 -0.39 28.91
CA PRO A 100 13.30 0.77 28.12
C PRO A 100 12.10 1.72 28.04
N ALA A 101 12.37 3.02 28.15
CA ALA A 101 11.34 4.06 28.01
C ALA A 101 10.75 4.01 26.59
N THR A 102 9.85 3.10 26.37
CA THR A 102 9.02 3.04 25.17
C THR A 102 7.87 4.00 25.37
N GLN A 103 7.81 4.97 24.48
CA GLN A 103 6.73 5.93 24.33
C GLN A 103 5.38 5.26 24.55
N LEU A 104 4.53 5.93 25.31
CA LEU A 104 3.12 5.60 25.52
C LEU A 104 2.47 5.37 24.16
N THR A 105 2.14 4.14 23.85
CA THR A 105 1.26 3.83 22.72
C THR A 105 -0.17 4.17 23.11
N GLU A 106 -0.90 4.79 22.20
CA GLU A 106 -2.27 5.34 22.34
C GLU A 106 -3.34 4.38 22.89
N GLU A 107 -3.01 3.17 23.24
CA GLU A 107 -3.94 2.22 23.90
C GLU A 107 -4.06 2.42 25.43
N ASP A 108 -3.22 3.24 26.03
CA ASP A 108 -3.22 3.50 27.48
C ASP A 108 -3.88 4.84 27.86
N ALA A 109 -4.34 5.63 26.88
CA ALA A 109 -4.88 6.98 27.09
C ALA A 109 -6.40 7.00 27.31
N ASN A 110 -6.90 6.21 28.26
CA ASN A 110 -8.21 6.49 28.85
C ASN A 110 -8.02 7.03 30.28
N GLY A 111 -7.44 8.21 30.38
CA GLY A 111 -7.30 8.89 31.65
C GLY A 111 -6.23 9.98 31.62
N ARG A 112 -6.63 11.18 31.23
CA ARG A 112 -6.07 12.51 31.50
C ARG A 112 -4.64 12.58 32.07
N CYS A 113 -3.65 13.22 31.41
CA CYS A 113 -3.13 14.53 31.79
C CYS A 113 -1.93 14.97 30.95
N LEU A 114 -1.80 16.27 30.84
CA LEU A 114 -0.89 17.15 30.12
C LEU A 114 0.60 16.87 30.32
N ALA A 115 1.35 17.00 29.23
CA ALA A 115 2.79 17.14 29.21
C ALA A 115 3.20 18.59 29.46
N THR A 116 4.18 18.81 30.35
CA THR A 116 4.96 20.05 30.40
C THR A 116 6.44 19.69 30.29
N LEU A 117 7.10 20.33 29.34
CA LEU A 117 8.55 20.34 29.17
C LEU A 117 9.26 21.01 30.33
N SER A 118 10.37 20.46 30.81
CA SER A 118 11.44 21.27 31.36
C SER A 118 12.80 20.57 31.20
N GLN A 119 13.72 21.36 30.67
CA GLN A 119 15.16 21.13 30.55
C GLN A 119 15.82 21.08 31.91
N SER A 120 16.88 20.28 32.05
CA SER A 120 18.08 20.67 32.78
C SER A 120 19.24 19.68 32.55
N THR A 121 20.28 20.15 31.90
CA THR A 121 21.69 20.30 32.27
C THR A 121 22.37 19.11 32.93
N ALA A 122 23.48 18.74 32.28
CA ALA A 122 24.55 17.88 32.77
C ALA A 122 25.34 18.53 33.91
N PRO A 123 26.13 17.75 34.66
CA PRO A 123 27.55 18.10 34.71
C PRO A 123 28.50 16.89 34.50
N GLU A 124 29.66 17.30 34.05
CA GLU A 124 30.90 16.56 33.79
C GLU A 124 31.60 15.97 35.04
N THR A 125 32.60 15.17 34.68
CA THR A 125 33.87 14.79 35.35
C THR A 125 33.82 13.45 36.06
N THR A 126 34.81 12.58 36.00
CA THR A 126 36.25 12.59 35.70
C THR A 126 36.70 11.15 35.43
N GLU A 127 37.83 11.06 34.72
CA GLU A 127 38.61 9.87 34.38
C GLU A 127 39.14 9.14 35.65
N GLU A 128 39.29 7.82 35.54
CA GLU A 128 40.51 7.13 35.98
C GLU A 128 40.65 5.77 35.26
N GLU A 129 41.81 5.64 34.63
CA GLU A 129 42.38 4.41 34.06
C GLU A 129 42.72 3.44 35.19
N ASP A 130 42.54 2.16 34.96
CA ASP A 130 43.59 1.20 35.36
C ASP A 130 43.53 -0.09 34.52
N THR A 131 44.71 -0.48 34.18
CA THR A 131 45.22 -1.49 33.27
C THR A 131 45.35 -2.88 33.92
N VAL A 132 45.46 -3.90 33.05
CA VAL A 132 46.18 -5.18 33.17
C VAL A 132 45.43 -6.31 33.87
N SER A 133 45.19 -7.47 33.31
CA SER A 133 46.11 -8.43 32.68
C SER A 133 45.38 -9.70 32.24
N THR A 134 45.91 -10.27 31.21
CA THR A 134 45.78 -11.60 30.63
C THR A 134 45.57 -12.75 31.59
N ALA A 135 44.70 -13.69 31.21
CA ALA A 135 44.97 -15.12 31.23
C ALA A 135 44.00 -15.89 30.34
N SER A 136 44.55 -16.60 29.41
CA SER A 136 44.03 -17.68 28.61
C SER A 136 43.62 -18.87 29.46
N GLU A 137 42.53 -19.54 29.10
CA GLU A 137 42.45 -21.00 29.16
C GLU A 137 41.28 -21.47 28.25
N GLU A 138 41.71 -22.29 27.29
CA GLU A 138 40.88 -23.20 26.51
C GLU A 138 40.26 -24.23 27.45
N VAL A 139 39.13 -24.79 27.09
CA VAL A 139 38.84 -26.23 27.03
C VAL A 139 37.37 -26.51 26.68
N ASP A 140 37.25 -27.28 25.62
CA ASP A 140 36.29 -28.33 25.26
C ASP A 140 34.80 -28.08 24.98
N SER A 141 34.50 -28.35 23.73
CA SER A 141 33.22 -28.93 23.27
C SER A 141 33.05 -30.37 23.74
N PRO A 142 31.83 -30.83 23.84
CA PRO A 142 31.45 -32.08 23.18
C PRO A 142 30.13 -32.02 22.41
N THR A 143 30.23 -32.35 21.14
CA THR A 143 29.68 -33.49 20.40
C THR A 143 28.25 -33.94 20.69
N ALA A 144 27.45 -33.85 19.63
CA ALA A 144 26.59 -34.86 19.03
C ALA A 144 25.58 -35.64 19.91
N LEU A 145 24.33 -35.57 19.48
CA LEU A 145 23.35 -36.65 19.59
C LEU A 145 22.42 -36.57 18.38
N GLN A 146 22.73 -37.33 17.38
CA GLN A 146 22.16 -38.59 16.91
C GLN A 146 20.64 -38.60 16.76
N SER A 147 20.27 -38.67 15.48
CA SER A 147 19.02 -39.16 14.92
C SER A 147 18.64 -40.56 15.44
N ILE A 148 17.40 -40.77 15.77
CA ILE A 148 16.79 -42.09 15.83
C ILE A 148 15.59 -42.11 14.90
N THR A 149 15.75 -42.84 13.82
CA THR A 149 14.68 -43.43 13.00
C THR A 149 14.22 -44.71 13.68
N GLY A 150 12.93 -44.95 13.74
CA GLY A 150 12.35 -46.20 14.15
C GLY A 150 10.87 -46.27 13.76
N SER A 151 10.64 -46.86 12.61
CA SER A 151 9.34 -47.40 12.22
C SER A 151 9.04 -48.67 13.04
N GLU A 152 7.84 -48.84 13.54
CA GLU A 152 7.18 -50.16 13.59
C GLU A 152 5.67 -50.02 13.80
N PHE A 153 4.98 -50.83 13.04
CA PHE A 153 3.56 -51.11 13.01
C PHE A 153 3.03 -51.67 14.34
N PHE A 154 1.80 -51.29 14.71
CA PHE A 154 0.83 -52.24 15.27
C PHE A 154 -0.61 -51.77 15.00
N GLU A 155 -1.38 -52.66 14.38
CA GLU A 155 -2.84 -52.64 14.26
C GLU A 155 -3.52 -52.92 15.59
N GLY A 156 -4.68 -52.34 15.83
CA GLY A 156 -5.52 -52.79 16.92
C GLY A 156 -6.73 -51.89 17.24
N HIS A 157 -7.84 -52.18 16.58
CA HIS A 157 -9.24 -52.08 17.03
C HIS A 157 -9.86 -50.78 17.58
N ALA A 158 -10.89 -50.44 16.86
CA ALA A 158 -11.94 -49.47 17.12
C ALA A 158 -12.56 -49.48 18.52
N LYS A 159 -12.85 -48.29 19.05
CA LYS A 159 -14.11 -47.97 19.76
C LYS A 159 -14.33 -46.46 19.77
N ASN A 160 -15.47 -46.04 19.21
CA ASN A 160 -16.03 -44.70 19.25
C ASN A 160 -16.35 -44.22 20.67
N PRO A 161 -16.24 -42.95 20.96
CA PRO A 161 -17.15 -42.32 21.90
C PRO A 161 -17.91 -41.11 21.28
N ARG A 162 -19.18 -41.30 21.18
CA ARG A 162 -20.32 -40.44 21.51
C ARG A 162 -20.17 -38.93 21.37
N THR A 163 -20.80 -38.47 20.33
CA THR A 163 -21.27 -37.11 20.10
C THR A 163 -22.46 -36.82 21.01
N LEU A 164 -22.39 -35.76 21.80
CA LEU A 164 -23.54 -35.18 22.51
C LEU A 164 -24.23 -34.17 21.62
N SER A 165 -25.38 -34.52 21.08
CA SER A 165 -26.30 -33.65 20.37
C SER A 165 -27.30 -33.01 21.31
N ILE A 166 -27.42 -31.70 21.25
CA ILE A 166 -28.48 -30.92 21.89
C ILE A 166 -29.73 -30.97 21.01
N LYS A 167 -30.79 -31.55 21.52
CA LYS A 167 -32.12 -31.63 20.90
C LYS A 167 -32.76 -30.25 20.84
N ARG A 168 -33.13 -29.81 19.64
CA ARG A 168 -34.26 -28.89 19.43
C ARG A 168 -35.38 -29.66 18.74
N LYS A 169 -36.56 -29.63 19.34
CA LYS A 169 -37.78 -30.18 18.80
C LYS A 169 -38.15 -29.53 17.47
N ALA A 170 -38.29 -30.32 16.44
CA ALA A 170 -38.98 -29.98 15.22
C ALA A 170 -40.29 -30.79 15.19
N HIS A 171 -41.40 -30.10 14.88
CA HIS A 171 -42.67 -30.74 14.52
C HIS A 171 -42.51 -31.24 13.08
N GLU A 172 -42.88 -32.49 12.89
CA GLU A 172 -43.07 -33.13 11.60
C GLU A 172 -44.38 -32.67 10.99
N ASP A 173 -44.37 -32.34 9.70
CA ASP A 173 -45.49 -32.55 8.77
C ASP A 173 -44.91 -32.88 7.38
N GLU A 174 -45.43 -33.98 6.83
CA GLU A 174 -44.99 -34.63 5.59
C GLU A 174 -45.35 -33.89 4.30
N PRO A 175 -44.71 -34.23 3.16
CA PRO A 175 -44.84 -33.51 1.93
C PRO A 175 -46.00 -34.01 1.05
N VAL A 176 -46.81 -33.07 0.56
CA VAL A 176 -47.75 -33.36 -0.52
C VAL A 176 -47.19 -32.82 -1.83
N SER A 177 -46.93 -33.73 -2.72
CA SER A 177 -46.58 -33.45 -4.12
C SER A 177 -47.79 -32.96 -4.89
N VAL A 178 -47.71 -31.79 -5.56
CA VAL A 178 -48.63 -31.42 -6.62
C VAL A 178 -47.87 -30.82 -7.82
N SER A 179 -48.19 -31.46 -8.91
CA SER A 179 -47.77 -31.27 -10.29
C SER A 179 -48.08 -29.89 -10.86
N LEU A 180 -47.14 -29.32 -11.61
CA LEU A 180 -47.28 -28.14 -12.45
C LEU A 180 -48.31 -28.36 -13.58
N LYS A 181 -49.33 -27.51 -13.62
CA LYS A 181 -50.04 -27.19 -14.89
C LYS A 181 -50.11 -25.67 -15.05
N LYS A 182 -49.59 -25.23 -16.18
CA LYS A 182 -49.71 -23.88 -16.75
C LYS A 182 -51.20 -23.56 -17.01
N THR A 183 -51.68 -22.40 -16.60
CA THR A 183 -52.70 -21.64 -17.32
C THR A 183 -52.61 -20.18 -16.89
N ALA A 184 -52.46 -19.30 -17.84
CA ALA A 184 -52.64 -17.87 -17.71
C ALA A 184 -54.13 -17.54 -17.73
N PRO A 185 -54.58 -16.46 -17.07
CA PRO A 185 -55.82 -15.83 -17.48
C PRO A 185 -55.56 -14.47 -18.13
N GLU A 186 -56.17 -14.32 -19.30
CA GLU A 186 -56.47 -13.08 -19.99
C GLU A 186 -57.32 -12.15 -19.07
N ILE A 187 -56.97 -10.87 -19.02
CA ILE A 187 -57.85 -9.84 -18.51
C ILE A 187 -58.38 -9.03 -19.66
N THR A 188 -59.65 -9.24 -19.91
CA THR A 188 -60.49 -8.54 -20.86
C THR A 188 -60.67 -7.08 -20.47
N ALA A 189 -60.61 -6.24 -21.49
CA ALA A 189 -60.98 -4.82 -21.47
C ALA A 189 -62.50 -4.64 -21.26
N ASN A 190 -62.90 -3.69 -20.46
CA ASN A 190 -64.23 -3.12 -20.52
C ASN A 190 -64.17 -1.59 -20.44
N ARG A 191 -64.35 -1.01 -21.55
CA ARG A 191 -65.29 -0.01 -22.07
C ARG A 191 -65.71 1.11 -21.12
N PHE A 192 -65.42 2.30 -21.66
CA PHE A 192 -66.00 3.61 -21.41
C PHE A 192 -67.54 3.65 -21.48
N PRO A 193 -68.18 4.74 -20.95
CA PRO A 193 -68.97 5.54 -21.85
C PRO A 193 -68.58 7.02 -21.88
N GLN A 194 -68.69 7.57 -23.10
CA GLN A 194 -68.69 8.99 -23.45
C GLN A 194 -70.03 9.66 -23.10
N SER A 195 -69.96 10.94 -22.76
CA SER A 195 -70.87 12.01 -23.31
C SER A 195 -70.36 13.35 -22.78
N ILE A 196 -69.80 14.19 -23.59
CA ILE A 196 -70.39 15.39 -24.27
C ILE A 196 -70.92 16.45 -23.29
N THR A 197 -70.27 17.59 -23.18
CA THR A 197 -70.68 18.86 -23.77
C THR A 197 -69.65 19.97 -23.63
N GLN A 198 -69.55 20.72 -24.69
CA GLN A 198 -68.74 21.93 -24.89
C GLN A 198 -69.20 23.08 -23.99
N ARG A 199 -68.24 23.91 -23.53
CA ARG A 199 -68.33 25.37 -23.65
C ARG A 199 -66.97 26.01 -23.57
N LYS A 200 -66.75 26.89 -24.52
CA LYS A 200 -65.66 27.87 -24.65
C LYS A 200 -65.67 28.84 -23.48
N ASP A 201 -64.51 29.23 -23.00
CA ASP A 201 -64.03 30.62 -23.13
C ASP A 201 -62.59 30.77 -22.61
N SER A 202 -61.89 31.47 -23.43
CA SER A 202 -60.61 32.16 -23.35
C SER A 202 -60.13 32.63 -21.98
N THR A 203 -58.85 32.31 -21.66
CA THR A 203 -57.91 33.35 -21.19
C THR A 203 -56.48 32.86 -21.43
N GLU A 204 -55.75 33.62 -22.21
CA GLU A 204 -54.32 33.51 -22.48
C GLU A 204 -53.50 33.62 -21.20
N CYS A 205 -52.48 32.75 -21.03
CA CYS A 205 -51.36 33.00 -20.16
C CYS A 205 -50.07 32.78 -20.91
N PHE A 206 -49.34 33.87 -21.06
CA PHE A 206 -48.09 34.05 -21.76
C PHE A 206 -46.97 33.15 -21.24
N TYR A 207 -46.37 32.39 -22.13
CA TYR A 207 -45.00 31.92 -21.98
C TYR A 207 -44.03 33.01 -22.43
N ARG A 208 -43.27 33.58 -21.51
CA ARG A 208 -42.11 34.41 -21.80
C ARG A 208 -40.88 33.52 -21.98
N GLN A 209 -40.39 33.45 -23.16
CA GLN A 209 -39.01 33.07 -23.47
C GLN A 209 -38.11 34.28 -23.17
N GLU A 210 -37.16 34.14 -22.29
CA GLU A 210 -36.06 35.09 -22.14
C GLU A 210 -34.87 34.64 -22.99
N THR A 211 -34.57 35.40 -24.01
CA THR A 211 -33.33 35.38 -24.80
C THR A 211 -32.26 36.27 -24.15
N PRO A 212 -31.00 35.90 -24.21
CA PRO A 212 -29.94 36.68 -23.58
C PRO A 212 -29.60 37.94 -24.38
N TYR A 213 -29.42 39.05 -23.65
CA TYR A 213 -28.99 40.35 -24.16
C TYR A 213 -27.55 40.29 -24.70
N VAL A 214 -27.40 40.72 -25.96
CA VAL A 214 -26.12 41.12 -26.58
C VAL A 214 -26.07 42.64 -26.53
N ILE A 215 -25.00 43.19 -25.91
CA ILE A 215 -24.69 44.63 -25.95
C ILE A 215 -23.95 44.91 -27.25
N GLN A 216 -24.60 45.66 -28.16
CA GLN A 216 -23.95 46.25 -29.34
C GLN A 216 -23.38 47.62 -28.98
N LEU A 217 -22.07 47.78 -29.22
CA LEU A 217 -21.47 49.11 -29.36
C LEU A 217 -21.33 49.45 -30.85
N HIS A 218 -21.99 50.51 -31.23
CA HIS A 218 -21.92 51.12 -32.56
C HIS A 218 -20.58 51.79 -32.79
N GLN A 219 -19.95 51.51 -33.93
CA GLN A 219 -19.26 52.51 -34.79
C GLN A 219 -19.18 51.99 -36.23
N SER A 220 -19.70 52.73 -37.17
CA SER A 220 -19.63 52.56 -38.63
C SER A 220 -18.63 53.56 -39.24
N PRO A 221 -18.42 53.59 -40.54
CA PRO A 221 -17.87 52.56 -41.43
C PRO A 221 -16.71 53.10 -42.30
N ALA A 222 -15.89 52.20 -42.85
CA ALA A 222 -15.21 52.53 -44.11
C ALA A 222 -14.68 51.27 -44.82
N SER A 223 -15.15 51.15 -46.08
CA SER A 223 -14.53 50.56 -47.28
C SER A 223 -14.15 49.08 -47.31
N VAL A 224 -14.91 48.36 -48.14
CA VAL A 224 -14.57 47.07 -48.78
C VAL A 224 -13.45 47.29 -49.80
N PRO A 225 -12.49 46.36 -50.02
CA PRO A 225 -12.71 45.45 -51.14
C PRO A 225 -12.26 43.97 -50.95
N SER A 226 -12.98 43.15 -51.67
CA SER A 226 -12.56 41.96 -52.43
C SER A 226 -12.18 40.68 -51.68
N ALA A 227 -12.94 39.66 -52.06
CA ALA A 227 -12.83 38.24 -51.77
C ALA A 227 -11.41 37.66 -51.78
N ALA A 228 -11.09 36.91 -50.72
CA ALA A 228 -10.09 35.84 -50.77
C ALA A 228 -10.54 34.68 -49.86
N PHE A 229 -10.49 33.52 -50.42
CA PHE A 229 -10.80 32.22 -49.87
C PHE A 229 -10.33 32.03 -48.42
N ALA A 230 -11.23 31.50 -47.56
CA ALA A 230 -10.89 30.98 -46.27
C ALA A 230 -10.09 29.66 -46.45
N PRO A 231 -8.90 29.51 -45.84
CA PRO A 231 -8.23 28.24 -45.79
C PRO A 231 -8.89 27.36 -44.69
N SER A 232 -9.25 26.15 -45.08
CA SER A 232 -9.60 25.05 -44.17
C SER A 232 -8.59 24.92 -43.03
N PRO A 233 -8.98 24.44 -41.83
CA PRO A 233 -8.05 24.25 -40.72
C PRO A 233 -6.97 23.25 -41.16
N ARG A 234 -5.78 23.74 -41.44
CA ARG A 234 -4.60 22.88 -41.57
C ARG A 234 -4.43 22.14 -40.26
N ARG A 235 -4.61 20.83 -40.31
CA ARG A 235 -4.01 19.90 -39.34
C ARG A 235 -2.55 20.33 -39.23
N ILE A 236 -2.16 20.86 -38.08
CA ILE A 236 -0.76 21.01 -37.72
C ILE A 236 -0.24 19.60 -37.56
N MET A 237 0.40 19.08 -38.61
CA MET A 237 1.27 17.93 -38.46
C MET A 237 2.35 18.37 -37.49
N ALA A 238 2.44 17.71 -36.35
CA ALA A 238 3.55 17.84 -35.43
C ALA A 238 4.83 17.63 -36.27
N THR A 239 5.66 18.66 -36.39
CA THR A 239 6.99 18.55 -36.97
C THR A 239 7.71 17.43 -36.25
N ALA A 240 8.14 16.39 -36.99
CA ALA A 240 8.99 15.36 -36.45
C ALA A 240 10.22 16.06 -35.87
N GLU A 241 10.37 15.97 -34.57
CA GLU A 241 11.49 16.57 -33.84
C GLU A 241 12.77 15.88 -34.33
N VAL A 242 13.61 16.59 -35.05
CA VAL A 242 14.88 16.06 -35.54
C VAL A 242 15.84 16.04 -34.36
N LEU A 243 16.18 14.84 -33.87
CA LEU A 243 17.16 14.66 -32.80
C LEU A 243 18.55 14.61 -33.39
N ASN A 244 19.46 15.43 -32.88
CA ASN A 244 20.89 15.33 -33.19
C ASN A 244 21.54 14.23 -32.34
N ILE A 245 21.63 13.03 -32.92
CA ILE A 245 22.22 11.85 -32.30
C ILE A 245 23.74 11.94 -32.42
N GLY A 246 24.43 11.91 -31.26
CA GLY A 246 25.89 11.92 -31.18
C GLY A 246 26.48 10.50 -31.25
N LYS A 247 27.61 10.31 -30.59
CA LYS A 247 28.30 9.02 -30.58
C LYS A 247 27.51 7.94 -29.82
N LYS A 248 27.72 6.69 -30.24
CA LYS A 248 27.26 5.52 -29.48
C LYS A 248 28.09 5.41 -28.20
N LEU A 249 27.41 5.48 -27.04
CA LEU A 249 28.03 5.42 -25.72
C LEU A 249 28.17 3.97 -25.22
N TYR A 250 27.18 3.13 -25.55
CA TYR A 250 27.13 1.75 -25.09
C TYR A 250 26.35 0.89 -26.09
N GLU A 251 26.76 -0.38 -26.22
CA GLU A 251 26.02 -1.40 -26.96
C GLU A 251 25.88 -2.65 -26.09
N GLY A 252 24.64 -3.03 -25.83
CA GLY A 252 24.26 -4.25 -25.11
C GLY A 252 23.71 -5.34 -26.03
N LYS A 253 23.29 -6.43 -25.42
CA LYS A 253 22.73 -7.60 -26.12
C LYS A 253 21.47 -7.25 -26.93
N THR A 254 20.62 -6.36 -26.39
CA THR A 254 19.27 -6.03 -26.94
C THR A 254 19.04 -4.54 -27.17
N LYS A 255 19.99 -3.69 -26.86
CA LYS A 255 19.87 -2.22 -26.94
C LYS A 255 21.17 -1.54 -27.25
N GLU A 256 21.07 -0.30 -27.72
CA GLU A 256 22.18 0.65 -27.91
C GLU A 256 21.84 1.96 -27.22
N VAL A 257 22.85 2.68 -26.72
CA VAL A 257 22.70 3.97 -26.05
C VAL A 257 23.51 5.01 -26.79
N TYR A 258 22.85 6.10 -27.19
CA TYR A 258 23.45 7.19 -27.93
C TYR A 258 23.39 8.51 -27.15
N GLU A 259 24.40 9.34 -27.33
CA GLU A 259 24.42 10.70 -26.83
C GLU A 259 23.42 11.57 -27.60
N LEU A 260 22.77 12.52 -26.91
CA LEU A 260 21.94 13.54 -27.53
C LEU A 260 22.66 14.89 -27.47
N LEU A 261 23.09 15.41 -28.64
CA LEU A 261 23.89 16.64 -28.72
C LEU A 261 23.09 17.88 -28.30
N ASP A 262 21.80 17.92 -28.61
CA ASP A 262 20.90 19.04 -28.29
C ASP A 262 20.35 18.97 -26.85
N SER A 263 20.65 17.91 -26.11
CA SER A 263 20.15 17.72 -24.75
C SER A 263 21.24 17.11 -23.85
N PRO A 264 22.26 17.90 -23.45
CA PRO A 264 23.30 17.45 -22.54
C PRO A 264 22.71 16.83 -21.27
N GLY A 265 23.25 15.69 -20.85
CA GLY A 265 22.71 14.94 -19.71
C GLY A 265 21.54 14.00 -20.04
N LYS A 266 21.14 13.91 -21.32
CA LYS A 266 20.17 12.92 -21.81
C LYS A 266 20.81 11.97 -22.83
N VAL A 267 20.20 10.80 -22.99
CA VAL A 267 20.61 9.75 -23.94
C VAL A 267 19.39 9.21 -24.67
N LEU A 268 19.64 8.66 -25.86
CA LEU A 268 18.67 7.87 -26.61
C LEU A 268 18.97 6.39 -26.39
N LEU A 269 17.99 5.63 -25.87
CA LEU A 269 18.06 4.18 -25.82
C LEU A 269 17.31 3.62 -27.02
N GLN A 270 18.04 2.92 -27.88
CA GLN A 270 17.55 2.26 -29.08
C GLN A 270 17.45 0.77 -28.84
N SER A 271 16.25 0.19 -28.88
CA SER A 271 16.04 -1.27 -28.81
C SER A 271 16.43 -1.96 -30.10
N LYS A 272 16.84 -3.23 -30.01
CA LYS A 272 17.25 -4.07 -31.14
C LYS A 272 16.29 -5.26 -31.32
N ASP A 273 16.11 -5.68 -32.55
CA ASP A 273 15.34 -6.88 -32.91
C ASP A 273 16.10 -8.17 -32.61
N GLN A 274 16.58 -8.28 -31.37
CA GLN A 274 17.36 -9.42 -30.92
C GLN A 274 16.78 -10.05 -29.67
N ILE A 275 16.73 -11.37 -29.64
CA ILE A 275 16.41 -12.17 -28.46
C ILE A 275 17.58 -13.09 -28.12
N THR A 276 17.93 -13.21 -26.85
CA THR A 276 19.07 -14.00 -26.40
C THR A 276 18.70 -14.90 -25.23
N ALA A 277 19.38 -16.04 -25.08
CA ALA A 277 19.28 -16.90 -23.89
C ALA A 277 20.66 -17.51 -23.58
N GLY A 278 20.86 -17.95 -22.30
CA GLY A 278 22.10 -18.60 -21.85
C GLY A 278 23.34 -17.71 -22.07
N ASN A 279 23.38 -16.50 -21.47
CA ASN A 279 24.45 -15.53 -21.63
C ASN A 279 24.83 -15.24 -23.09
N ALA A 280 23.80 -15.15 -23.98
CA ALA A 280 23.91 -14.97 -25.42
C ALA A 280 24.49 -16.18 -26.19
N ALA A 281 24.65 -17.36 -25.57
CA ALA A 281 24.98 -18.60 -26.30
C ALA A 281 23.93 -18.93 -27.37
N ARG A 282 22.68 -18.56 -27.13
CA ARG A 282 21.59 -18.59 -28.13
C ARG A 282 21.21 -17.15 -28.45
N LYS A 283 21.26 -16.78 -29.72
CA LYS A 283 20.96 -15.44 -30.22
C LYS A 283 20.20 -15.54 -31.54
N ASN A 284 19.04 -14.92 -31.63
CA ASN A 284 18.23 -14.89 -32.84
C ASN A 284 17.73 -13.47 -33.12
N HIS A 285 17.51 -13.19 -34.39
CA HIS A 285 16.76 -12.03 -34.85
C HIS A 285 15.26 -12.30 -34.67
N LEU A 286 14.53 -11.35 -34.11
CA LEU A 286 13.07 -11.41 -33.93
C LEU A 286 12.48 -10.07 -34.39
N GLU A 287 12.11 -10.01 -35.65
CA GLU A 287 11.60 -8.80 -36.29
C GLU A 287 10.43 -8.20 -35.52
N GLY A 288 10.49 -6.90 -35.24
CA GLY A 288 9.48 -6.14 -34.49
C GLY A 288 9.62 -6.22 -32.97
N LYS A 289 10.55 -7.04 -32.43
CA LYS A 289 10.79 -7.11 -30.98
C LYS A 289 11.19 -5.75 -30.40
N ALA A 290 11.98 -4.96 -31.13
CA ALA A 290 12.42 -3.64 -30.70
C ALA A 290 11.24 -2.71 -30.40
N ALA A 291 10.25 -2.67 -31.30
CA ALA A 291 9.05 -1.87 -31.12
C ALA A 291 8.18 -2.35 -29.94
N ILE A 292 8.02 -3.67 -29.79
CA ILE A 292 7.29 -4.29 -28.68
C ILE A 292 7.97 -3.97 -27.34
N SER A 293 9.28 -4.13 -27.26
CA SER A 293 10.08 -3.86 -26.06
C SER A 293 10.00 -2.38 -25.67
N ASN A 294 10.17 -1.48 -26.64
CA ASN A 294 10.10 -0.05 -26.42
C ASN A 294 8.68 0.39 -25.98
N LYS A 295 7.63 -0.13 -26.60
CA LYS A 295 6.25 0.13 -26.19
C LYS A 295 5.99 -0.33 -24.75
N THR A 296 6.35 -1.57 -24.43
CA THR A 296 6.17 -2.15 -23.09
C THR A 296 6.92 -1.33 -22.05
N THR A 297 8.21 -1.07 -22.25
CA THR A 297 9.04 -0.28 -21.34
C THR A 297 8.47 1.13 -21.14
N SER A 298 8.06 1.81 -22.22
CA SER A 298 7.52 3.17 -22.13
C SER A 298 6.24 3.23 -21.30
N CYS A 299 5.30 2.30 -21.50
CA CYS A 299 4.07 2.24 -20.71
C CYS A 299 4.34 1.90 -19.24
N ILE A 300 5.26 0.95 -18.96
CA ILE A 300 5.62 0.59 -17.58
C ILE A 300 6.29 1.78 -16.87
N PHE A 301 7.22 2.46 -17.51
CA PHE A 301 7.88 3.62 -16.91
C PHE A 301 6.91 4.78 -16.70
N GLN A 302 6.00 5.02 -17.64
CA GLN A 302 4.94 6.01 -17.47
C GLN A 302 4.06 5.69 -16.26
N LEU A 303 3.59 4.44 -16.12
CA LEU A 303 2.80 3.99 -14.96
C LEU A 303 3.54 4.26 -13.64
N LEU A 304 4.82 3.90 -13.58
CA LEU A 304 5.64 4.05 -12.39
C LEU A 304 5.90 5.54 -12.05
N GLN A 305 6.14 6.39 -13.07
CA GLN A 305 6.30 7.83 -12.89
C GLN A 305 5.00 8.50 -12.40
N GLU A 306 3.86 8.14 -12.98
CA GLU A 306 2.55 8.64 -12.54
C GLU A 306 2.21 8.20 -11.12
N ALA A 307 2.72 7.04 -10.70
CA ALA A 307 2.64 6.61 -9.30
C ALA A 307 3.57 7.39 -8.36
N GLY A 308 4.64 8.00 -8.88
CA GLY A 308 5.62 8.75 -8.10
C GLY A 308 6.96 8.04 -7.89
N ILE A 309 7.28 7.01 -8.69
CA ILE A 309 8.59 6.35 -8.72
C ILE A 309 9.53 7.12 -9.64
N LYS A 310 10.76 7.37 -9.19
CA LYS A 310 11.81 7.99 -10.01
C LYS A 310 12.36 6.99 -11.01
N THR A 311 12.31 7.32 -12.30
CA THR A 311 12.77 6.46 -13.39
C THR A 311 13.67 7.21 -14.38
N ALA A 312 14.57 6.50 -15.02
CA ALA A 312 15.37 7.00 -16.12
C ALA A 312 14.57 6.93 -17.45
N PHE A 313 13.46 7.66 -17.51
CA PHE A 313 12.61 7.77 -18.69
C PHE A 313 12.10 9.20 -18.83
N THR A 314 12.24 9.79 -20.01
CA THR A 314 11.69 11.11 -20.31
C THR A 314 10.45 10.99 -21.19
N ARG A 315 10.58 10.34 -22.34
CA ARG A 315 9.49 10.11 -23.28
C ARG A 315 9.86 9.08 -24.37
N LYS A 316 8.86 8.41 -24.92
CA LYS A 316 9.03 7.59 -26.12
C LYS A 316 9.50 8.46 -27.32
N CYS A 317 10.39 7.91 -28.14
CA CYS A 317 10.92 8.57 -29.33
C CYS A 317 10.90 7.59 -30.49
N GLY A 318 9.97 7.76 -31.42
CA GLY A 318 9.72 6.78 -32.47
C GLY A 318 9.20 5.44 -31.94
N GLU A 319 9.26 4.39 -32.77
CA GLU A 319 8.71 3.09 -32.41
C GLU A 319 9.67 2.25 -31.55
N THR A 320 10.97 2.41 -31.74
CA THR A 320 12.00 1.51 -31.21
C THR A 320 12.93 2.14 -30.18
N ALA A 321 12.74 3.44 -29.83
CA ALA A 321 13.61 4.16 -28.92
C ALA A 321 12.85 5.02 -27.92
N PHE A 322 13.52 5.39 -26.84
CA PHE A 322 13.06 6.40 -25.89
C PHE A 322 14.21 7.27 -25.39
N ILE A 323 13.90 8.48 -24.94
CA ILE A 323 14.84 9.41 -24.33
C ILE A 323 14.84 9.21 -22.82
N ALA A 324 16.05 9.19 -22.24
CA ALA A 324 16.29 9.00 -20.82
C ALA A 324 17.29 10.00 -20.27
N PRO A 325 17.27 10.33 -18.97
CA PRO A 325 18.41 10.92 -18.28
C PRO A 325 19.64 10.01 -18.43
N LYS A 326 20.82 10.60 -18.59
CA LYS A 326 22.08 9.86 -18.59
C LYS A 326 22.36 9.35 -17.17
N CYS A 327 22.53 8.05 -17.03
CA CYS A 327 22.85 7.41 -15.74
C CYS A 327 24.15 6.65 -15.79
N GLU A 328 24.88 6.65 -14.69
CA GLU A 328 25.91 5.65 -14.42
C GLU A 328 25.24 4.43 -13.79
N MET A 329 25.32 3.28 -14.48
CA MET A 329 24.59 2.07 -14.10
C MET A 329 25.27 1.35 -12.95
N ILE A 330 24.48 1.00 -11.93
CA ILE A 330 24.94 0.14 -10.84
C ILE A 330 24.93 -1.31 -11.35
N PRO A 331 26.05 -2.06 -11.30
CA PRO A 331 26.18 -3.37 -11.94
C PRO A 331 25.52 -4.50 -11.14
N ILE A 332 24.29 -4.27 -10.68
CA ILE A 332 23.48 -5.23 -9.91
C ILE A 332 22.13 -5.41 -10.58
N GLU A 333 21.76 -6.65 -10.83
CA GLU A 333 20.40 -7.05 -11.15
C GLU A 333 19.62 -7.31 -9.86
N TRP A 334 18.55 -6.59 -9.67
CA TRP A 334 17.62 -6.74 -8.55
C TRP A 334 16.47 -7.62 -8.99
N VAL A 335 16.32 -8.78 -8.38
CA VAL A 335 15.27 -9.75 -8.71
C VAL A 335 14.28 -9.83 -7.56
N CYS A 336 13.00 -9.56 -7.85
CA CYS A 336 11.92 -9.70 -6.88
C CYS A 336 10.98 -10.83 -7.29
N ARG A 337 10.64 -11.73 -6.34
CA ARG A 337 9.86 -12.94 -6.62
C ARG A 337 8.66 -13.08 -5.68
N ARG A 338 7.49 -13.27 -6.27
CA ARG A 338 6.27 -13.71 -5.57
C ARG A 338 6.19 -15.22 -5.50
N ILE A 339 6.68 -15.92 -6.53
CA ILE A 339 6.54 -17.38 -6.67
C ILE A 339 7.91 -17.98 -6.93
N ALA A 340 8.23 -19.05 -6.19
CA ALA A 340 9.45 -19.82 -6.39
C ALA A 340 9.39 -20.62 -7.69
N THR A 341 10.27 -20.30 -8.65
CA THR A 341 10.42 -21.02 -9.93
C THR A 341 11.80 -20.77 -10.54
N GLY A 342 12.13 -21.47 -11.61
CA GLY A 342 13.32 -21.26 -12.42
C GLY A 342 14.65 -21.42 -11.67
N SER A 343 15.58 -20.47 -11.84
CA SER A 343 16.93 -20.53 -11.22
C SER A 343 16.90 -20.49 -9.69
N PHE A 344 15.85 -19.95 -9.07
CA PHE A 344 15.70 -19.97 -7.63
C PHE A 344 15.65 -21.39 -7.08
N LEU A 345 14.86 -22.28 -7.69
CA LEU A 345 14.74 -23.68 -7.27
C LEU A 345 16.05 -24.46 -7.42
N LYS A 346 16.86 -24.13 -8.45
CA LYS A 346 18.18 -24.76 -8.65
C LYS A 346 19.13 -24.44 -7.51
N ARG A 347 19.08 -23.22 -6.97
CA ARG A 347 19.90 -22.79 -5.82
C ARG A 347 19.31 -23.21 -4.47
N ASN A 348 18.01 -23.53 -4.43
CA ASN A 348 17.27 -23.88 -3.20
C ASN A 348 16.47 -25.16 -3.41
N PRO A 349 17.13 -26.35 -3.52
CA PRO A 349 16.49 -27.60 -3.93
C PRO A 349 15.44 -28.11 -2.93
N GLY A 350 15.43 -27.61 -1.69
CA GLY A 350 14.41 -27.95 -0.69
C GLY A 350 13.10 -27.17 -0.82
N VAL A 351 13.03 -26.15 -1.69
CA VAL A 351 11.83 -25.34 -1.86
C VAL A 351 10.97 -25.91 -2.98
N LYS A 352 9.68 -26.12 -2.72
CA LYS A 352 8.72 -26.63 -3.71
C LYS A 352 8.42 -25.57 -4.77
N GLU A 353 8.34 -25.96 -6.04
CA GLU A 353 7.88 -25.06 -7.11
C GLU A 353 6.47 -24.55 -6.80
N GLY A 354 6.25 -23.26 -7.07
CA GLY A 354 4.99 -22.60 -6.78
C GLY A 354 4.85 -22.07 -5.34
N TYR A 355 5.88 -22.25 -4.47
CA TYR A 355 5.87 -21.63 -3.14
C TYR A 355 5.77 -20.11 -3.27
N LYS A 356 4.86 -19.48 -2.49
CA LYS A 356 4.62 -18.04 -2.51
C LYS A 356 5.34 -17.34 -1.37
N PHE A 357 6.08 -16.28 -1.69
CA PHE A 357 6.79 -15.46 -0.70
C PHE A 357 5.92 -14.31 -0.20
N TYR A 358 5.86 -14.11 1.12
CA TYR A 358 5.17 -13.02 1.81
C TYR A 358 6.07 -12.45 2.92
N PRO A 359 6.68 -11.27 2.73
CA PRO A 359 6.69 -10.40 1.53
C PRO A 359 7.37 -11.05 0.32
N PRO A 360 7.29 -10.42 -0.88
CA PRO A 360 8.07 -10.89 -2.05
C PRO A 360 9.56 -10.94 -1.71
N LYS A 361 10.25 -11.98 -2.20
CA LYS A 361 11.67 -12.16 -1.94
C LYS A 361 12.50 -11.33 -2.90
N VAL A 362 13.39 -10.48 -2.37
CA VAL A 362 14.38 -9.74 -3.13
C VAL A 362 15.71 -10.48 -3.11
N GLU A 363 16.38 -10.55 -4.26
CA GLU A 363 17.71 -11.12 -4.47
C GLU A 363 18.54 -10.18 -5.35
N MET A 364 19.86 -10.19 -5.18
CA MET A 364 20.81 -9.40 -5.95
C MET A 364 21.76 -10.31 -6.72
N PHE A 365 22.07 -9.92 -7.96
CA PHE A 365 23.04 -10.60 -8.80
C PHE A 365 24.01 -9.59 -9.38
N PHE A 366 25.30 -9.83 -9.21
CA PHE A 366 26.33 -8.98 -9.81
C PHE A 366 26.45 -9.30 -11.30
N LYS A 367 26.50 -8.27 -12.13
CA LYS A 367 26.61 -8.42 -13.60
C LYS A 367 28.03 -8.82 -14.00
N ASP A 368 28.23 -10.11 -14.09
CA ASP A 368 29.50 -10.74 -14.51
C ASP A 368 29.18 -11.95 -15.39
N ASP A 369 29.01 -11.67 -16.68
CA ASP A 369 28.68 -12.68 -17.70
C ASP A 369 29.68 -13.87 -17.70
N ALA A 370 30.95 -13.62 -17.36
CA ALA A 370 31.99 -14.66 -17.33
C ALA A 370 31.73 -15.67 -16.20
N ASN A 371 31.18 -15.21 -15.06
CA ASN A 371 30.89 -16.02 -13.89
C ASN A 371 29.41 -16.31 -13.72
N ASN A 372 28.58 -16.17 -14.79
CA ASN A 372 27.14 -16.44 -14.80
C ASN A 372 26.36 -15.61 -13.80
N ASP A 373 26.67 -14.31 -13.66
CA ASP A 373 25.99 -13.35 -12.80
C ASP A 373 25.79 -13.89 -11.38
N PRO A 374 26.86 -13.96 -10.56
CA PRO A 374 26.79 -14.56 -9.23
C PRO A 374 25.85 -13.82 -8.30
N GLN A 375 25.15 -14.56 -7.44
CA GLN A 375 24.33 -13.97 -6.38
C GLN A 375 25.24 -13.27 -5.36
N TRP A 376 24.89 -12.01 -5.03
CA TRP A 376 25.58 -11.21 -4.02
C TRP A 376 24.70 -11.01 -2.79
N SER A 377 25.35 -10.86 -1.64
CA SER A 377 24.73 -10.38 -0.41
C SER A 377 24.80 -8.84 -0.32
N GLU A 378 24.03 -8.26 0.61
CA GLU A 378 24.09 -6.82 0.89
C GLU A 378 25.49 -6.40 1.36
N GLU A 379 26.12 -7.21 2.19
CA GLU A 379 27.46 -6.96 2.72
C GLU A 379 28.51 -6.92 1.60
N GLN A 380 28.41 -7.79 0.60
CA GLN A 380 29.30 -7.78 -0.57
C GLN A 380 29.15 -6.49 -1.37
N LEU A 381 27.91 -6.04 -1.61
CA LEU A 381 27.63 -4.80 -2.34
C LEU A 381 28.14 -3.58 -1.58
N ILE A 382 27.96 -3.53 -0.27
CA ILE A 382 28.45 -2.44 0.59
C ILE A 382 29.99 -2.44 0.64
N ALA A 383 30.60 -3.62 0.79
CA ALA A 383 32.06 -3.76 0.85
C ALA A 383 32.75 -3.36 -0.46
N ALA A 384 32.08 -3.50 -1.60
CA ALA A 384 32.59 -3.09 -2.92
C ALA A 384 32.78 -1.57 -3.04
N ARG A 385 32.12 -0.77 -2.20
CA ARG A 385 32.22 0.71 -2.15
C ARG A 385 32.14 1.38 -3.51
N PHE A 386 31.25 0.90 -4.36
CA PHE A 386 31.05 1.50 -5.67
C PHE A 386 30.69 3.00 -5.54
N CYS A 387 31.22 3.79 -6.46
CA CYS A 387 30.92 5.22 -6.56
C CYS A 387 30.45 5.54 -7.97
N PHE A 388 29.22 6.02 -8.12
CA PHE A 388 28.62 6.39 -9.40
C PHE A 388 28.15 7.84 -9.35
N ALA A 389 28.54 8.62 -10.35
CA ALA A 389 28.23 10.04 -10.45
C ALA A 389 28.52 10.84 -9.14
N GLY A 390 29.51 10.39 -8.35
CA GLY A 390 29.88 10.95 -7.06
C GLY A 390 29.08 10.42 -5.86
N LEU A 391 28.11 9.54 -6.07
CA LEU A 391 27.37 8.88 -5.00
C LEU A 391 28.03 7.54 -4.63
N VAL A 392 28.44 7.41 -3.38
CA VAL A 392 28.97 6.14 -2.85
C VAL A 392 27.81 5.24 -2.45
N ILE A 393 27.84 3.98 -2.93
CA ILE A 393 26.82 2.98 -2.60
C ILE A 393 27.17 2.36 -1.24
N GLY A 394 26.46 2.81 -0.22
CA GLY A 394 26.54 2.29 1.15
C GLY A 394 25.22 1.65 1.59
N GLN A 395 25.07 1.42 2.90
CA GLN A 395 23.88 0.77 3.47
C GLN A 395 22.57 1.49 3.10
N THR A 396 22.57 2.82 3.17
CA THR A 396 21.37 3.62 2.85
C THR A 396 20.92 3.41 1.40
N GLU A 397 21.84 3.41 0.46
CA GLU A 397 21.59 3.22 -0.96
C GLU A 397 21.11 1.81 -1.26
N VAL A 398 21.71 0.79 -0.63
CA VAL A 398 21.30 -0.61 -0.75
C VAL A 398 19.88 -0.80 -0.20
N ASP A 399 19.59 -0.26 0.98
CA ASP A 399 18.24 -0.30 1.57
C ASP A 399 17.21 0.37 0.65
N ILE A 400 17.53 1.54 0.07
CA ILE A 400 16.64 2.26 -0.85
C ILE A 400 16.34 1.41 -2.09
N MET A 401 17.35 0.82 -2.73
CA MET A 401 17.17 -0.02 -3.91
C MET A 401 16.37 -1.30 -3.59
N SER A 402 16.61 -1.92 -2.44
CA SER A 402 15.87 -3.09 -1.97
C SER A 402 14.39 -2.78 -1.77
N HIS A 403 14.06 -1.72 -1.03
CA HIS A 403 12.67 -1.29 -0.79
C HIS A 403 11.99 -0.79 -2.07
N ALA A 404 12.73 -0.08 -2.93
CA ALA A 404 12.22 0.35 -4.24
C ALA A 404 11.90 -0.86 -5.13
N THR A 405 12.76 -1.87 -5.16
CA THR A 405 12.54 -3.11 -5.92
C THR A 405 11.26 -3.81 -5.48
N GLN A 406 11.04 -3.95 -4.18
CA GLN A 406 9.81 -4.55 -3.66
C GLN A 406 8.59 -3.70 -4.02
N ALA A 407 8.65 -2.38 -3.85
CA ALA A 407 7.53 -1.49 -4.14
C ALA A 407 7.15 -1.49 -5.63
N ILE A 408 8.14 -1.43 -6.51
CA ILE A 408 7.94 -1.48 -7.97
C ILE A 408 7.30 -2.82 -8.37
N PHE A 409 7.82 -3.93 -7.81
CA PHE A 409 7.21 -5.24 -8.05
C PHE A 409 5.75 -5.28 -7.62
N GLU A 410 5.42 -4.82 -6.41
CA GLU A 410 4.06 -4.83 -5.87
C GLU A 410 3.12 -3.92 -6.68
N ILE A 411 3.60 -2.76 -7.18
CA ILE A 411 2.83 -1.89 -8.07
C ILE A 411 2.50 -2.61 -9.38
N LEU A 412 3.48 -3.24 -10.01
CA LEU A 412 3.27 -3.98 -11.27
C LEU A 412 2.41 -5.23 -11.05
N GLU A 413 2.64 -5.98 -9.97
CA GLU A 413 1.81 -7.14 -9.59
C GLU A 413 0.34 -6.72 -9.47
N LYS A 414 0.04 -5.65 -8.74
CA LYS A 414 -1.32 -5.12 -8.56
C LYS A 414 -1.91 -4.61 -9.88
N SER A 415 -1.09 -4.02 -10.75
CA SER A 415 -1.56 -3.48 -12.03
C SER A 415 -1.91 -4.56 -13.05
N TRP A 416 -1.27 -5.73 -13.00
CA TRP A 416 -1.58 -6.87 -13.85
C TRP A 416 -2.81 -7.67 -13.39
N LEU A 417 -3.24 -7.55 -12.12
CA LEU A 417 -4.39 -8.30 -11.59
C LEU A 417 -5.71 -8.07 -12.37
N PRO A 418 -6.09 -6.83 -12.75
CA PRO A 418 -7.31 -6.60 -13.54
C PRO A 418 -7.30 -7.31 -14.90
N GLN A 419 -6.08 -7.59 -15.46
CA GLN A 419 -5.88 -8.35 -16.68
C GLN A 419 -5.87 -9.87 -16.45
N ASN A 420 -6.21 -10.34 -15.24
CA ASN A 420 -6.12 -11.74 -14.83
C ASN A 420 -4.73 -12.35 -15.06
N CYS A 421 -3.68 -11.57 -14.81
CA CYS A 421 -2.28 -11.99 -14.96
C CYS A 421 -1.57 -12.03 -13.62
N THR A 422 -0.80 -13.08 -13.40
CA THR A 422 0.10 -13.21 -12.26
C THR A 422 1.51 -12.80 -12.65
N LEU A 423 2.03 -11.74 -12.03
CA LEU A 423 3.46 -11.40 -12.10
C LEU A 423 4.21 -12.30 -11.11
N VAL A 424 4.97 -13.24 -11.63
CA VAL A 424 5.65 -14.30 -10.86
C VAL A 424 6.94 -13.79 -10.23
N ASP A 425 7.79 -13.19 -11.05
CA ASP A 425 9.02 -12.49 -10.66
C ASP A 425 9.38 -11.42 -11.70
N MET A 426 10.26 -10.51 -11.32
CA MET A 426 10.86 -9.55 -12.24
C MET A 426 12.31 -9.26 -11.88
N LYS A 427 13.07 -8.78 -12.87
CA LYS A 427 14.44 -8.24 -12.77
C LYS A 427 14.41 -6.76 -13.15
N ILE A 428 15.02 -5.92 -12.34
CA ILE A 428 15.21 -4.50 -12.62
C ILE A 428 16.64 -4.06 -12.29
N GLU A 429 17.01 -2.91 -12.82
CA GLU A 429 18.33 -2.31 -12.61
C GLU A 429 18.19 -0.84 -12.20
N PHE A 430 19.15 -0.36 -11.43
CA PHE A 430 19.22 1.04 -11.03
C PHE A 430 20.47 1.71 -11.61
N GLY A 431 20.35 3.00 -11.81
CA GLY A 431 21.48 3.87 -12.14
C GLY A 431 21.46 5.12 -11.26
N VAL A 432 22.56 5.82 -11.23
CA VAL A 432 22.67 7.14 -10.63
C VAL A 432 22.61 8.18 -11.75
N ASP A 433 21.59 9.03 -11.74
CA ASP A 433 21.44 10.13 -12.68
C ASP A 433 22.64 11.10 -12.53
N VAL A 434 23.35 11.32 -13.62
CA VAL A 434 24.57 12.15 -13.59
C VAL A 434 24.30 13.62 -13.25
N THR A 435 23.08 14.10 -13.42
CA THR A 435 22.65 15.47 -13.15
C THR A 435 22.15 15.65 -11.72
N THR A 436 21.20 14.82 -11.30
CA THR A 436 20.56 14.93 -9.98
C THR A 436 21.31 14.19 -8.87
N LYS A 437 22.23 13.29 -9.22
CA LYS A 437 22.95 12.40 -8.30
C LYS A 437 22.02 11.46 -7.50
N GLU A 438 20.82 11.23 -8.01
CA GLU A 438 19.83 10.39 -7.38
C GLU A 438 19.81 8.99 -8.00
N ILE A 439 19.51 7.99 -7.17
CA ILE A 439 19.25 6.63 -7.64
C ILE A 439 17.89 6.61 -8.33
N VAL A 440 17.85 6.14 -9.55
CA VAL A 440 16.63 6.00 -10.35
C VAL A 440 16.52 4.60 -10.93
N LEU A 441 15.28 4.13 -11.08
CA LEU A 441 15.02 2.92 -11.85
C LEU A 441 15.44 3.14 -13.30
N ALA A 442 16.29 2.29 -13.83
CA ALA A 442 16.88 2.45 -15.15
C ALA A 442 16.76 1.15 -15.97
N ASP A 443 17.47 1.09 -17.10
CA ASP A 443 17.41 0.01 -18.07
C ASP A 443 16.03 -0.09 -18.74
N VAL A 444 15.53 -1.29 -18.97
CA VAL A 444 14.23 -1.57 -19.58
C VAL A 444 13.44 -2.55 -18.72
N ILE A 445 12.11 -2.43 -18.77
CA ILE A 445 11.19 -3.42 -18.21
C ILE A 445 10.29 -3.89 -19.35
N ASP A 446 10.56 -5.09 -19.84
CA ASP A 446 9.84 -5.71 -20.94
C ASP A 446 9.67 -7.23 -20.74
N ASN A 447 9.32 -7.96 -21.79
CA ASN A 447 9.14 -9.41 -21.75
C ASN A 447 10.42 -10.19 -21.37
N ASP A 448 11.59 -9.56 -21.46
CA ASP A 448 12.86 -10.14 -21.01
C ASP A 448 13.10 -10.00 -19.50
N SER A 449 12.34 -9.08 -18.85
CA SER A 449 12.56 -8.64 -17.48
C SER A 449 11.72 -9.38 -16.44
N TRP A 450 10.67 -10.08 -16.84
CA TRP A 450 9.73 -10.73 -15.91
C TRP A 450 9.28 -12.12 -16.34
N ARG A 451 8.56 -12.80 -15.44
CA ARG A 451 7.66 -13.91 -15.75
C ARG A 451 6.23 -13.48 -15.51
N LEU A 452 5.41 -13.58 -16.54
CA LEU A 452 4.02 -13.18 -16.55
C LEU A 452 3.13 -14.35 -16.98
N TRP A 453 2.26 -14.81 -16.08
CA TRP A 453 1.38 -15.96 -16.32
C TRP A 453 -0.09 -15.53 -16.33
N PRO A 454 -0.76 -15.50 -17.50
CA PRO A 454 -2.20 -15.35 -17.58
C PRO A 454 -2.90 -16.44 -16.74
N SER A 455 -3.98 -16.05 -16.05
CA SER A 455 -4.73 -16.93 -15.12
C SER A 455 -3.88 -17.65 -14.05
N GLY A 456 -2.64 -17.22 -13.85
CA GLY A 456 -1.69 -17.90 -12.96
C GLY A 456 -1.16 -19.23 -13.52
N ASP A 457 -1.45 -19.55 -14.77
CA ASP A 457 -1.07 -20.79 -15.44
C ASP A 457 0.26 -20.62 -16.19
N ARG A 458 1.27 -21.38 -15.77
CA ARG A 458 2.59 -21.40 -16.41
C ARG A 458 2.54 -21.81 -17.87
N SER A 459 1.62 -22.68 -18.27
CA SER A 459 1.49 -23.11 -19.68
C SER A 459 1.14 -21.97 -20.63
N GLN A 460 0.52 -20.91 -20.08
CA GLN A 460 0.13 -19.70 -20.82
C GLN A 460 1.16 -18.57 -20.74
N GLN A 461 2.36 -18.83 -20.25
CA GLN A 461 3.41 -17.80 -20.03
C GLN A 461 3.61 -16.89 -21.27
N LYS A 462 3.74 -15.57 -21.02
CA LYS A 462 3.86 -14.51 -22.03
C LYS A 462 5.20 -13.78 -21.97
N ASP A 463 6.22 -14.44 -21.51
CA ASP A 463 7.54 -13.90 -21.25
C ASP A 463 8.66 -14.66 -22.00
N LYS A 464 9.89 -14.22 -21.80
CA LYS A 464 11.09 -14.81 -22.44
C LYS A 464 11.31 -16.30 -22.13
N GLN A 465 10.65 -16.84 -21.10
CA GLN A 465 10.77 -18.25 -20.78
C GLN A 465 10.22 -19.11 -21.94
N SER A 466 9.21 -18.62 -22.66
CA SER A 466 8.71 -19.29 -23.88
C SER A 466 9.79 -19.52 -24.94
N TYR A 467 10.75 -18.57 -25.09
CA TYR A 467 11.92 -18.73 -25.96
C TYR A 467 12.98 -19.67 -25.35
N ARG A 468 13.21 -19.60 -24.05
CA ARG A 468 14.16 -20.47 -23.35
C ARG A 468 13.74 -21.93 -23.38
N ASP A 469 12.44 -22.21 -23.36
CA ASP A 469 11.86 -23.56 -23.36
C ASP A 469 11.83 -24.22 -24.75
N LEU A 470 12.11 -23.47 -25.84
CA LEU A 470 12.27 -24.05 -27.17
C LEU A 470 13.46 -25.01 -27.19
N LYS A 471 13.22 -26.27 -27.56
CA LYS A 471 14.29 -27.26 -27.77
C LYS A 471 15.15 -26.88 -28.97
N GLU A 472 14.46 -26.55 -30.08
CA GLU A 472 15.06 -26.04 -31.31
C GLU A 472 14.41 -24.71 -31.69
N VAL A 473 15.19 -23.82 -32.29
CA VAL A 473 14.68 -22.52 -32.73
C VAL A 473 14.22 -22.65 -34.17
N THR A 474 12.92 -22.87 -34.34
CA THR A 474 12.27 -22.90 -35.68
C THR A 474 11.58 -21.54 -35.93
N PRO A 475 11.30 -21.21 -37.22
CA PRO A 475 10.52 -20.02 -37.55
C PRO A 475 9.16 -19.98 -36.83
N GLU A 476 8.46 -21.11 -36.70
CA GLU A 476 7.18 -21.24 -36.03
C GLU A 476 7.34 -20.99 -34.52
N GLY A 477 8.43 -21.50 -33.91
CA GLY A 477 8.76 -21.26 -32.52
C GLY A 477 9.03 -19.77 -32.25
N LEU A 478 9.77 -19.09 -33.11
CA LEU A 478 9.99 -17.65 -33.03
C LEU A 478 8.70 -16.86 -33.22
N GLN A 479 7.84 -17.27 -34.17
CA GLN A 479 6.54 -16.63 -34.38
C GLN A 479 5.63 -16.79 -33.16
N MET A 480 5.65 -17.93 -32.48
CA MET A 480 4.92 -18.13 -31.21
C MET A 480 5.44 -17.20 -30.12
N VAL A 481 6.76 -17.06 -29.97
CA VAL A 481 7.36 -16.13 -29.00
C VAL A 481 6.97 -14.69 -29.31
N LYS A 482 7.01 -14.29 -30.61
CA LYS A 482 6.59 -12.96 -31.06
C LYS A 482 5.13 -12.69 -30.68
N LYS A 483 4.21 -13.60 -30.96
CA LYS A 483 2.78 -13.49 -30.59
C LYS A 483 2.60 -13.34 -29.07
N ASN A 484 3.39 -14.03 -28.26
CA ASN A 484 3.34 -13.86 -26.81
C ASN A 484 3.77 -12.44 -26.37
N PHE A 485 4.78 -11.88 -27.03
CA PHE A 485 5.26 -10.52 -26.74
C PHE A 485 4.28 -9.45 -27.23
N GLU A 486 3.70 -9.64 -28.42
CA GLU A 486 2.63 -8.79 -28.96
C GLU A 486 1.41 -8.77 -28.03
N TRP A 487 1.01 -9.92 -27.50
CA TRP A 487 -0.09 -10.04 -26.55
C TRP A 487 0.14 -9.17 -25.28
N VAL A 488 1.36 -9.07 -24.79
CA VAL A 488 1.73 -8.18 -23.69
C VAL A 488 1.66 -6.72 -24.12
N ALA A 489 2.22 -6.38 -25.30
CA ALA A 489 2.25 -5.01 -25.83
C ALA A 489 0.85 -4.44 -26.13
N GLU A 490 -0.12 -5.29 -26.44
CA GLU A 490 -1.53 -4.91 -26.58
C GLU A 490 -2.18 -4.55 -25.24
N ARG A 491 -1.78 -5.24 -24.17
CA ARG A 491 -2.40 -5.11 -22.85
C ARG A 491 -1.72 -4.12 -21.92
N VAL A 492 -0.45 -3.82 -22.15
CA VAL A 492 0.32 -2.93 -21.26
C VAL A 492 -0.27 -1.51 -21.19
N GLU A 493 -0.91 -1.02 -22.26
CA GLU A 493 -1.61 0.26 -22.27
C GLU A 493 -2.82 0.29 -21.34
N LEU A 494 -3.44 -0.87 -21.07
CA LEU A 494 -4.57 -0.98 -20.14
C LEU A 494 -4.13 -0.77 -18.69
N LEU A 495 -2.84 -0.97 -18.38
CA LEU A 495 -2.29 -0.70 -17.06
C LEU A 495 -2.29 0.80 -16.71
N LEU A 496 -2.31 1.67 -17.73
CA LEU A 496 -2.41 3.12 -17.57
C LEU A 496 -3.84 3.62 -17.37
N LYS A 497 -4.81 2.72 -17.39
CA LYS A 497 -6.24 3.02 -17.25
C LYS A 497 -6.84 2.21 -16.12
N SER A 498 -7.83 2.77 -15.46
CA SER A 498 -8.66 2.03 -14.52
C SER A 498 -10.12 2.27 -14.88
N GLU A 499 -10.87 1.20 -15.06
CA GLU A 499 -12.31 1.26 -15.27
C GLU A 499 -13.06 1.61 -13.97
N SER A 500 -12.39 1.46 -12.83
CA SER A 500 -12.95 1.80 -11.53
C SER A 500 -12.97 3.31 -11.34
N GLN A 501 -14.11 3.93 -11.65
CA GLN A 501 -14.36 5.33 -11.31
C GLN A 501 -14.37 5.50 -9.79
N CYS A 502 -14.02 6.69 -9.32
CA CYS A 502 -14.10 7.02 -7.90
C CYS A 502 -14.11 8.54 -7.73
N ARG A 503 -14.69 9.04 -6.64
CA ARG A 503 -14.61 10.46 -6.28
C ARG A 503 -14.73 10.66 -4.77
N VAL A 504 -14.25 11.81 -4.31
CA VAL A 504 -14.48 12.33 -2.98
C VAL A 504 -15.46 13.52 -3.08
N VAL A 505 -16.46 13.55 -2.22
CA VAL A 505 -17.36 14.69 -2.07
C VAL A 505 -17.18 15.28 -0.68
N VAL A 506 -16.65 16.49 -0.63
CA VAL A 506 -16.45 17.22 0.62
C VAL A 506 -17.66 18.09 0.88
N LEU A 507 -18.35 17.83 1.99
CA LEU A 507 -19.49 18.60 2.47
C LEU A 507 -19.02 19.54 3.58
N MET A 508 -19.09 20.85 3.37
CA MET A 508 -18.75 21.85 4.39
C MET A 508 -20.00 22.47 5.01
N GLY A 509 -19.98 22.59 6.33
CA GLY A 509 -21.09 23.20 7.11
C GLY A 509 -21.22 24.70 6.94
N SER A 510 -20.15 25.36 6.48
CA SER A 510 -20.06 26.81 6.25
C SER A 510 -18.97 27.10 5.23
N THR A 511 -19.14 28.18 4.46
CA THR A 511 -18.10 28.70 3.56
C THR A 511 -16.85 29.19 4.29
N SER A 512 -16.91 29.42 5.60
CA SER A 512 -15.74 29.70 6.44
C SER A 512 -14.73 28.55 6.44
N ASP A 513 -15.15 27.33 6.12
CA ASP A 513 -14.35 26.12 6.14
C ASP A 513 -13.72 25.82 4.76
N LEU A 514 -13.93 26.70 3.75
CA LEU A 514 -13.48 26.51 2.36
C LEU A 514 -11.97 26.23 2.27
N SER A 515 -11.14 27.00 2.96
CA SER A 515 -9.68 26.81 2.93
C SER A 515 -9.25 25.42 3.44
N HIS A 516 -9.97 24.88 4.45
CA HIS A 516 -9.74 23.52 4.93
C HIS A 516 -10.15 22.47 3.87
N CYS A 517 -11.29 22.69 3.21
CA CYS A 517 -11.79 21.81 2.14
C CYS A 517 -10.90 21.82 0.90
N GLU A 518 -10.32 22.97 0.54
CA GLU A 518 -9.38 23.07 -0.58
C GLU A 518 -8.09 22.28 -0.34
N LYS A 519 -7.61 22.18 0.92
CA LYS A 519 -6.49 21.32 1.27
C LYS A 519 -6.83 19.84 1.07
N ILE A 520 -8.06 19.42 1.41
CA ILE A 520 -8.54 18.06 1.15
C ILE A 520 -8.57 17.81 -0.36
N LYS A 521 -9.14 18.74 -1.13
CA LYS A 521 -9.21 18.63 -2.60
C LYS A 521 -7.83 18.53 -3.25
N ALA A 522 -6.90 19.39 -2.85
CA ALA A 522 -5.51 19.34 -3.32
C ALA A 522 -4.83 18.01 -2.97
N ALA A 523 -5.08 17.48 -1.78
CA ALA A 523 -4.54 16.19 -1.34
C ALA A 523 -5.14 15.01 -2.13
N CYS A 524 -6.45 15.03 -2.42
CA CYS A 524 -7.10 14.04 -3.31
C CYS A 524 -6.48 14.04 -4.70
N GLY A 525 -6.16 15.22 -5.24
CA GLY A 525 -5.51 15.40 -6.54
C GLY A 525 -4.16 14.69 -6.65
N LYS A 526 -3.38 14.62 -5.56
CA LYS A 526 -2.11 13.86 -5.51
C LYS A 526 -2.30 12.36 -5.79
N PHE A 527 -3.44 11.81 -5.39
CA PHE A 527 -3.81 10.42 -5.67
C PHE A 527 -4.57 10.25 -6.99
N GLY A 528 -4.83 11.36 -7.73
CA GLY A 528 -5.60 11.33 -8.97
C GLY A 528 -7.09 11.10 -8.75
N ILE A 529 -7.61 11.42 -7.58
CA ILE A 529 -9.02 11.24 -7.21
C ILE A 529 -9.76 12.56 -7.45
N PRO A 530 -10.81 12.58 -8.30
CA PRO A 530 -11.71 13.73 -8.44
C PRO A 530 -12.32 14.10 -7.08
N CYS A 531 -12.34 15.41 -6.78
CA CYS A 531 -12.87 15.90 -5.51
C CYS A 531 -13.78 17.11 -5.74
N GLU A 532 -15.02 16.99 -5.29
CA GLU A 532 -16.03 18.02 -5.38
C GLU A 532 -16.30 18.64 -4.02
N LEU A 533 -16.55 19.95 -4.00
CA LEU A 533 -16.84 20.72 -2.78
C LEU A 533 -18.31 21.17 -2.81
N ARG A 534 -19.03 20.88 -1.75
CA ARG A 534 -20.44 21.28 -1.59
C ARG A 534 -20.62 21.97 -0.22
N VAL A 535 -21.58 22.86 -0.13
CA VAL A 535 -21.96 23.55 1.11
C VAL A 535 -23.34 23.11 1.53
N THR A 536 -23.46 22.61 2.77
CA THR A 536 -24.75 22.24 3.35
C THR A 536 -24.63 22.18 4.87
N SER A 537 -25.72 22.39 5.57
CA SER A 537 -25.77 22.33 7.03
C SER A 537 -26.84 21.37 7.50
N ALA A 538 -26.44 20.26 8.11
CA ALA A 538 -27.37 19.29 8.67
C ALA A 538 -28.29 19.85 9.77
N HIS A 539 -27.89 20.94 10.45
CA HIS A 539 -28.73 21.61 11.46
C HIS A 539 -29.73 22.60 10.88
N LYS A 540 -29.39 23.23 9.72
CA LYS A 540 -30.20 24.34 9.18
C LYS A 540 -30.99 23.94 7.94
N GLY A 541 -30.56 22.91 7.21
CA GLY A 541 -31.19 22.39 6.01
C GLY A 541 -30.89 20.89 5.87
N PRO A 542 -31.43 20.05 6.75
CA PRO A 542 -31.21 18.61 6.69
C PRO A 542 -31.75 17.98 5.41
N ASP A 543 -32.84 18.49 4.88
CA ASP A 543 -33.41 18.08 3.60
C ASP A 543 -32.46 18.31 2.43
N GLU A 544 -31.84 19.48 2.36
CA GLU A 544 -30.80 19.77 1.33
C GLU A 544 -29.58 18.90 1.48
N THR A 545 -29.13 18.60 2.71
CA THR A 545 -28.03 17.67 2.97
C THR A 545 -28.36 16.28 2.40
N LEU A 546 -29.56 15.79 2.63
CA LEU A 546 -29.99 14.49 2.12
C LEU A 546 -30.27 14.51 0.61
N ARG A 547 -30.71 15.64 0.05
CA ARG A 547 -30.83 15.80 -1.40
C ARG A 547 -29.49 15.73 -2.10
N ILE A 548 -28.46 16.45 -1.60
CA ILE A 548 -27.11 16.38 -2.12
C ILE A 548 -26.56 14.94 -2.02
N LYS A 549 -26.76 14.28 -0.90
CA LYS A 549 -26.38 12.88 -0.72
C LYS A 549 -27.01 11.99 -1.81
N ALA A 550 -28.31 12.12 -2.04
CA ALA A 550 -29.03 11.33 -3.02
C ALA A 550 -28.58 11.60 -4.47
N GLU A 551 -28.21 12.84 -4.78
CA GLU A 551 -27.64 13.23 -6.07
C GLU A 551 -26.38 12.39 -6.40
N TYR A 552 -25.45 12.25 -5.44
CA TYR A 552 -24.22 11.50 -5.61
C TYR A 552 -24.37 9.98 -5.49
N GLU A 553 -25.39 9.49 -4.83
CA GLU A 553 -25.71 8.06 -4.82
C GLU A 553 -26.42 7.61 -6.10
N GLY A 554 -27.18 8.52 -6.72
CA GLY A 554 -28.02 8.22 -7.88
C GLY A 554 -27.25 8.00 -9.18
N ASP A 555 -26.05 8.51 -9.31
CA ASP A 555 -25.23 8.37 -10.53
C ASP A 555 -24.35 7.09 -10.54
N GLY A 556 -24.32 6.36 -9.42
CA GLY A 556 -23.62 5.07 -9.31
C GLY A 556 -22.09 5.16 -9.26
N ILE A 557 -21.49 6.37 -9.19
CA ILE A 557 -20.05 6.52 -9.06
C ILE A 557 -19.63 6.26 -7.61
N PRO A 558 -18.71 5.31 -7.33
CA PRO A 558 -18.19 5.04 -6.00
C PRO A 558 -17.68 6.33 -5.33
N THR A 559 -18.30 6.71 -4.23
CA THR A 559 -18.09 8.00 -3.56
C THR A 559 -17.67 7.80 -2.11
N VAL A 560 -16.71 8.60 -1.64
CA VAL A 560 -16.41 8.79 -0.23
C VAL A 560 -16.83 10.21 0.15
N PHE A 561 -17.70 10.33 1.15
CA PHE A 561 -18.10 11.62 1.68
C PHE A 561 -17.14 12.07 2.78
N VAL A 562 -16.70 13.33 2.73
CA VAL A 562 -15.92 13.96 3.79
C VAL A 562 -16.72 15.10 4.40
N ALA A 563 -17.13 14.96 5.65
CA ALA A 563 -17.87 15.96 6.39
C ALA A 563 -16.92 16.92 7.11
N VAL A 564 -16.93 18.20 6.70
CA VAL A 564 -16.14 19.28 7.27
C VAL A 564 -17.09 20.19 8.05
N ALA A 565 -17.13 20.00 9.37
CA ALA A 565 -17.95 20.80 10.27
C ALA A 565 -17.20 20.98 11.59
N GLY A 566 -16.94 22.24 11.94
CA GLY A 566 -16.42 22.61 13.24
C GLY A 566 -17.51 22.70 14.32
N ARG A 567 -17.16 23.06 15.53
CA ARG A 567 -18.05 23.21 16.69
C ARG A 567 -18.89 21.97 16.97
N SER A 568 -20.13 21.92 16.49
CA SER A 568 -21.03 20.76 16.61
C SER A 568 -21.16 20.07 15.26
N ASN A 569 -20.51 18.93 15.10
CA ASN A 569 -20.55 18.16 13.85
C ASN A 569 -21.81 17.30 13.77
N GLY A 570 -22.95 17.92 13.39
CA GLY A 570 -24.17 17.17 13.02
C GLY A 570 -24.09 16.58 11.62
N LEU A 571 -23.20 17.10 10.75
CA LEU A 571 -23.14 16.73 9.34
C LEU A 571 -22.65 15.29 9.14
N GLY A 572 -21.57 14.90 9.78
CA GLY A 572 -21.03 13.54 9.71
C GLY A 572 -22.01 12.47 10.19
N PRO A 573 -22.61 12.58 11.38
CA PRO A 573 -23.62 11.63 11.86
C PRO A 573 -24.84 11.54 10.95
N VAL A 574 -25.37 12.67 10.46
CA VAL A 574 -26.52 12.69 9.54
C VAL A 574 -26.16 11.99 8.22
N MET A 575 -25.01 12.28 7.65
CA MET A 575 -24.54 11.58 6.46
C MET A 575 -24.37 10.08 6.73
N SER A 576 -23.62 9.70 7.76
CA SER A 576 -23.33 8.30 8.07
C SER A 576 -24.57 7.47 8.40
N GLY A 577 -25.60 8.08 9.00
CA GLY A 577 -26.86 7.41 9.30
C GLY A 577 -27.80 7.24 8.10
N ASN A 578 -27.51 7.89 6.98
CA ASN A 578 -28.41 7.95 5.81
C ASN A 578 -27.75 7.51 4.49
N THR A 579 -26.48 7.06 4.50
CA THR A 579 -25.77 6.57 3.32
C THR A 579 -25.16 5.21 3.57
N ALA A 580 -25.03 4.40 2.52
CA ALA A 580 -24.22 3.20 2.51
C ALA A 580 -22.75 3.46 2.12
N TYR A 581 -22.42 4.66 1.64
CA TYR A 581 -21.07 5.05 1.28
C TYR A 581 -20.23 5.44 2.52
N PRO A 582 -18.90 5.27 2.47
CA PRO A 582 -18.02 5.68 3.56
C PRO A 582 -18.13 7.18 3.87
N VAL A 583 -18.15 7.52 5.15
CA VAL A 583 -18.16 8.91 5.65
C VAL A 583 -16.95 9.14 6.54
N ILE A 584 -16.25 10.23 6.29
CA ILE A 584 -15.09 10.67 7.06
C ILE A 584 -15.40 12.04 7.66
N ASN A 585 -15.31 12.19 8.97
CA ASN A 585 -15.27 13.48 9.62
C ASN A 585 -13.87 14.08 9.52
N CYS A 586 -13.74 15.29 8.98
CA CYS A 586 -12.49 16.05 8.97
C CYS A 586 -12.75 17.48 9.50
N PRO A 587 -12.99 17.63 10.84
CA PRO A 587 -13.35 18.92 11.41
C PRO A 587 -12.21 19.93 11.34
N PRO A 588 -12.48 21.20 10.98
CA PRO A 588 -11.51 22.28 11.10
C PRO A 588 -11.40 22.67 12.58
N LEU A 589 -10.31 22.28 13.22
CA LEU A 589 -10.08 22.59 14.63
C LEU A 589 -9.50 23.99 14.79
N THR A 590 -10.06 24.78 15.70
CA THR A 590 -9.55 26.09 16.07
C THR A 590 -8.69 26.00 17.33
N PRO A 591 -7.72 26.91 17.56
CA PRO A 591 -6.89 26.90 18.76
C PRO A 591 -7.72 27.02 20.06
N ASP A 592 -8.79 27.80 20.03
CA ASP A 592 -9.57 28.12 21.24
C ASP A 592 -10.49 26.98 21.69
N TRP A 593 -11.20 26.33 20.74
CA TRP A 593 -12.26 25.37 21.03
C TRP A 593 -12.03 23.98 20.43
N GLY A 594 -10.95 23.77 19.68
CA GLY A 594 -10.73 22.52 18.96
C GLY A 594 -10.74 21.29 19.87
N ALA A 595 -10.20 21.40 21.07
CA ALA A 595 -10.17 20.30 22.05
C ALA A 595 -11.59 19.89 22.53
N GLN A 596 -12.53 20.80 22.56
CA GLN A 596 -13.93 20.55 22.94
C GLN A 596 -14.76 20.14 21.73
N ASP A 597 -14.60 20.86 20.61
CA ASP A 597 -15.38 20.67 19.39
C ASP A 597 -15.15 19.29 18.74
N VAL A 598 -13.95 18.73 18.84
CA VAL A 598 -13.60 17.41 18.27
C VAL A 598 -14.49 16.29 18.79
N TRP A 599 -14.99 16.41 20.04
CA TRP A 599 -15.86 15.39 20.64
C TRP A 599 -17.17 15.20 19.89
N SER A 600 -17.68 16.23 19.21
CA SER A 600 -18.88 16.11 18.37
C SER A 600 -18.66 15.23 17.13
N SER A 601 -17.40 15.04 16.72
CA SER A 601 -17.02 14.11 15.64
C SER A 601 -16.64 12.71 16.13
N LEU A 602 -16.28 12.56 17.42
CA LEU A 602 -15.81 11.31 18.00
C LEU A 602 -16.91 10.53 18.74
N ARG A 603 -17.86 11.23 19.39
CA ARG A 603 -18.96 10.63 20.17
C ARG A 603 -20.23 10.56 19.31
N LEU A 604 -20.32 9.50 18.54
CA LEU A 604 -21.48 9.27 17.66
C LEU A 604 -22.53 8.37 18.36
N PRO A 605 -23.81 8.48 18.01
CA PRO A 605 -24.83 7.50 18.38
C PRO A 605 -24.43 6.08 17.93
N SER A 606 -24.94 5.08 18.65
CA SER A 606 -24.73 3.67 18.29
C SER A 606 -25.28 3.36 16.89
N GLY A 607 -24.57 2.50 16.15
CA GLY A 607 -24.96 2.08 14.80
C GLY A 607 -24.49 2.98 13.67
N LEU A 608 -23.76 4.06 13.95
CA LEU A 608 -23.16 4.92 12.93
C LEU A 608 -21.69 4.55 12.69
N GLY A 609 -21.33 4.28 11.43
CA GLY A 609 -19.98 3.96 10.98
C GLY A 609 -19.29 5.15 10.31
N CYS A 610 -18.68 6.04 11.09
CA CYS A 610 -18.01 7.23 10.58
C CYS A 610 -16.60 7.32 11.16
N SER A 611 -15.58 7.45 10.28
CA SER A 611 -14.20 7.68 10.70
C SER A 611 -13.96 9.14 11.02
N THR A 612 -13.08 9.47 11.98
CA THR A 612 -12.67 10.85 12.25
C THR A 612 -11.18 11.00 12.03
N ILE A 613 -10.80 11.87 11.11
CA ILE A 613 -9.42 12.16 10.72
C ILE A 613 -9.22 13.67 10.72
N LEU A 614 -8.30 14.15 11.56
CA LEU A 614 -8.17 15.58 11.84
C LEU A 614 -7.41 16.35 10.76
N SER A 615 -6.51 15.67 10.02
CA SER A 615 -5.75 16.35 8.96
C SER A 615 -6.43 16.22 7.59
N PRO A 616 -6.48 17.29 6.79
CA PRO A 616 -6.96 17.25 5.41
C PRO A 616 -6.26 16.20 4.55
N GLU A 617 -4.92 16.12 4.66
CA GLU A 617 -4.09 15.15 3.93
C GLU A 617 -4.41 13.72 4.36
N GLY A 618 -4.57 13.49 5.66
CA GLY A 618 -4.93 12.18 6.21
C GLY A 618 -6.31 11.72 5.76
N SER A 619 -7.31 12.63 5.67
CA SER A 619 -8.65 12.28 5.19
C SER A 619 -8.63 11.90 3.72
N ALA A 620 -7.89 12.63 2.88
CA ALA A 620 -7.68 12.30 1.47
C ALA A 620 -6.94 10.96 1.30
N GLN A 621 -5.91 10.71 2.11
CA GLN A 621 -5.16 9.45 2.08
C GLN A 621 -6.04 8.26 2.48
N PHE A 622 -6.90 8.41 3.49
CA PHE A 622 -7.81 7.35 3.91
C PHE A 622 -8.87 7.07 2.84
N ALA A 623 -9.43 8.10 2.20
CA ALA A 623 -10.30 7.94 1.03
C ALA A 623 -9.57 7.20 -0.11
N ALA A 624 -8.31 7.57 -0.38
CA ALA A 624 -7.49 6.88 -1.36
C ALA A 624 -7.26 5.40 -1.00
N GLN A 625 -7.07 5.06 0.29
CA GLN A 625 -6.95 3.67 0.75
C GLN A 625 -8.23 2.86 0.48
N ILE A 626 -9.41 3.47 0.64
CA ILE A 626 -10.69 2.84 0.31
C ILE A 626 -10.76 2.53 -1.18
N PHE A 627 -10.48 3.51 -2.04
CA PHE A 627 -10.52 3.32 -3.49
C PHE A 627 -9.40 2.41 -4.01
N GLY A 628 -8.23 2.43 -3.38
CA GLY A 628 -7.10 1.57 -3.71
C GLY A 628 -7.37 0.07 -3.58
N LEU A 629 -8.44 -0.34 -2.90
CA LEU A 629 -8.87 -1.74 -2.86
C LEU A 629 -9.21 -2.26 -4.26
N ASN A 630 -9.84 -1.43 -5.10
CA ASN A 630 -10.34 -1.80 -6.42
C ASN A 630 -9.71 -1.02 -7.58
N ASN A 631 -9.02 0.10 -7.31
CA ASN A 631 -8.35 0.92 -8.31
C ASN A 631 -6.83 0.79 -8.18
N HIS A 632 -6.19 0.08 -9.12
CA HIS A 632 -4.76 -0.19 -9.08
C HIS A 632 -3.90 1.07 -9.24
N LEU A 633 -4.38 2.11 -9.95
CA LEU A 633 -3.64 3.38 -10.12
C LEU A 633 -3.59 4.18 -8.81
N VAL A 634 -4.71 4.24 -8.09
CA VAL A 634 -4.75 4.85 -6.75
C VAL A 634 -3.86 4.07 -5.78
N TRP A 635 -3.94 2.73 -5.83
CA TRP A 635 -3.09 1.87 -5.01
C TRP A 635 -1.60 2.07 -5.30
N ALA A 636 -1.22 2.19 -6.59
CA ALA A 636 0.15 2.44 -7.00
C ALA A 636 0.69 3.75 -6.40
N LYS A 637 -0.10 4.83 -6.45
CA LYS A 637 0.27 6.12 -5.84
C LYS A 637 0.40 6.05 -4.33
N LEU A 638 -0.48 5.33 -3.64
CA LEU A 638 -0.35 5.08 -2.20
C LEU A 638 0.94 4.32 -1.87
N ARG A 639 1.25 3.26 -2.64
CA ARG A 639 2.44 2.45 -2.41
C ARG A 639 3.73 3.23 -2.66
N ALA A 640 3.77 4.02 -3.73
CA ALA A 640 4.90 4.89 -4.04
C ALA A 640 5.05 6.02 -3.00
N ASN A 641 3.95 6.61 -2.52
CA ASN A 641 3.98 7.62 -1.45
C ASN A 641 4.58 7.06 -0.15
N THR A 642 4.20 5.84 0.22
CA THR A 642 4.78 5.15 1.39
C THR A 642 6.28 4.93 1.22
N LEU A 643 6.73 4.48 0.04
CA LEU A 643 8.15 4.32 -0.27
C LEU A 643 8.90 5.66 -0.20
N ASN A 644 8.38 6.70 -0.84
CA ASN A 644 9.05 8.00 -0.91
C ASN A 644 9.16 8.66 0.48
N THR A 645 8.15 8.50 1.32
CA THR A 645 8.21 8.95 2.72
C THR A 645 9.32 8.24 3.47
N TRP A 646 9.41 6.92 3.33
CA TRP A 646 10.47 6.14 3.95
C TRP A 646 11.87 6.52 3.42
N ILE A 647 12.03 6.70 2.11
CA ILE A 647 13.30 7.15 1.49
C ILE A 647 13.70 8.51 2.07
N SER A 648 12.77 9.45 2.16
CA SER A 648 13.03 10.80 2.70
C SER A 648 13.54 10.75 4.13
N LEU A 649 12.96 9.88 4.98
CA LEU A 649 13.41 9.69 6.36
C LEU A 649 14.81 9.07 6.41
N LYS A 650 15.10 8.05 5.59
CA LYS A 650 16.43 7.43 5.51
C LYS A 650 17.50 8.42 5.07
N GLN A 651 17.19 9.25 4.06
CA GLN A 651 18.11 10.26 3.57
C GLN A 651 18.33 11.39 4.58
N ALA A 652 17.28 11.80 5.31
CA ALA A 652 17.40 12.79 6.37
C ALA A 652 18.27 12.27 7.52
N ASP A 653 18.07 11.03 7.97
CA ASP A 653 18.90 10.39 9.00
C ASP A 653 20.37 10.29 8.55
N LYS A 654 20.62 9.92 7.28
CA LYS A 654 21.99 9.90 6.73
C LYS A 654 22.64 11.28 6.79
N LYS A 655 21.94 12.34 6.37
CA LYS A 655 22.47 13.72 6.41
C LYS A 655 22.82 14.16 7.83
N ILE A 656 21.97 13.85 8.81
CA ILE A 656 22.23 14.18 10.23
C ILE A 656 23.49 13.48 10.72
N ARG A 657 23.63 12.18 10.46
CA ARG A 657 24.80 11.40 10.88
C ARG A 657 26.12 11.83 10.22
N GLU A 658 26.06 12.35 9.01
CA GLU A 658 27.21 12.84 8.25
C GLU A 658 27.51 14.32 8.53
N GLY A 659 26.78 15.00 9.41
CA GLY A 659 26.96 16.41 9.74
C GLY A 659 26.65 17.38 8.61
N ASN A 660 25.85 16.96 7.63
CA ASN A 660 25.51 17.70 6.39
C ASN A 660 24.11 18.33 6.47
N LEU A 661 23.72 18.90 7.62
CA LEU A 661 22.46 19.66 7.77
C LEU A 661 22.62 21.11 7.33
#